data_b60f87b8f56a0672bec155f8394da0ba
#
_entry.id   b60f87b8f56a0672bec155f8394da0ba
#
_cell.length_a   1.000
_cell.length_b   1.000
_cell.length_c   1.000
_cell.angle_alpha   90.00
_cell.angle_beta   90.00
_cell.angle_gamma   90.00
#
_symmetry.space_group_name_H-M   'P 1'
#
loop_
_entity.id
_entity.type
_entity.pdbx_description
1 polymer ?
#
loop_
_entity_poly.entity_id
_entity_poly.type
_entity_poly.pdbx_seq_one_letter_code
_entity_poly.pdbx_strand_id
1 'polypeptide(L)'
;MNQIKRIMAIDPWQIKSDTLEIEDRRLQESLTAIGNGYMGMRGNFAETYSGDMHQGFYLAGVWYPDKTRVGWWKNGYPEYFGKAINALNIAKIKLVIDGAEVDLATESISDFNISLDMAKGTLSYTYVVRGVKVSVERFFSADILELAVFAFMFETVDGQDHKIQIDAIIDADVKNEDANYDEQFWNILDKGQTNNGSYIATQTIENPFGVDQFTVVASQTFAGNFEAVGQTSAEKTIFNSFEQTVTVGDVLTFEKRVVVTTSRDYADLAEVKAGNQAIVEKSVQTQDYNSLYQAQVAAWGKRWDIADVVIEGSDEAQQGIRFNLFQLFSTYYGEDERLNIGPKGFTGEKYGGATYWDTEAYAVPLYLSLADEKVTKNLLKYRRQQLPQAQHNARQQGLKGALYPMVTFTGVECHNEWEITFEEIHRNGAIPYAIYNYTNYTGDETYLAHEGLDVLVEVARFWADRVHYSARNDKYMIHGVTGPNEYENNINNNWYTNTLAAWVLSYTSESLAKHSRADLNVTAEELAKWSEIVDKMYYPYDEKEGVFVQHDGFMDKDLRPVSALDATDLPLNQNWSWDKILRSPFIKQADVLQGIYFFGNQFSLEEKRRNFDFYEPMTVHESSLSPSIHAILAAELGKEAKAVEMYGRTARLDLDNYNNDTEDGLHITSMTGSWLAIVQGFAQMKTWDGKLSFAPFLPSDWTGYTFHINYRGRLLKIEVTENVTVSLLSGEALNLEVYGQSVELTSSYTVKVGG
;
A
#
# COMPACT_ATOMS: atom_id res chain seq x y z
N MET A 1 21.81 7.40 14.25
CA MET A 1 20.38 7.69 14.05
C MET A 1 20.30 8.55 12.82
N ASN A 2 19.57 8.10 11.78
CA ASN A 2 19.28 8.95 10.63
C ASN A 2 18.62 10.23 11.16
N GLN A 3 19.00 11.36 10.59
CA GLN A 3 18.43 12.64 10.98
C GLN A 3 16.96 12.64 10.55
N ILE A 4 16.03 12.63 11.50
CA ILE A 4 14.60 12.77 11.23
C ILE A 4 14.40 14.07 10.45
N LYS A 5 13.71 13.98 9.30
CA LYS A 5 13.40 15.14 8.47
C LYS A 5 11.88 15.35 8.45
N ARG A 6 11.40 16.19 9.34
CA ARG A 6 9.98 16.52 9.48
C ARG A 6 9.70 17.89 8.87
N ILE A 7 8.92 17.95 7.81
CA ILE A 7 8.52 19.18 7.12
C ILE A 7 7.04 19.54 7.34
N MET A 8 6.24 18.65 7.95
CA MET A 8 4.84 18.87 8.23
C MET A 8 4.58 19.05 9.73
N ALA A 9 3.66 19.93 10.07
CA ALA A 9 3.25 20.15 11.45
C ALA A 9 2.49 18.94 12.02
N ILE A 10 2.57 18.76 13.33
CA ILE A 10 1.78 17.74 14.04
C ILE A 10 0.35 18.27 14.20
N ASP A 11 -0.60 17.49 13.69
CA ASP A 11 -2.04 17.72 13.83
C ASP A 11 -2.78 16.37 13.71
N PRO A 12 -3.70 16.03 14.61
CA PRO A 12 -4.36 14.73 14.60
C PRO A 12 -5.16 14.39 13.34
N TRP A 13 -5.58 15.40 12.56
CA TRP A 13 -6.41 15.19 11.36
C TRP A 13 -5.85 15.81 10.07
N GLN A 14 -4.76 16.57 10.17
CA GLN A 14 -4.22 17.28 9.02
C GLN A 14 -2.73 17.01 8.83
N ILE A 15 -2.33 16.94 7.56
CA ILE A 15 -0.94 17.00 7.16
C ILE A 15 -0.74 18.38 6.54
N LYS A 16 -0.14 19.30 7.31
CA LYS A 16 -0.09 20.71 6.94
C LYS A 16 1.27 21.37 7.14
N SER A 17 1.53 22.39 6.33
CA SER A 17 2.70 23.25 6.40
C SER A 17 2.32 24.68 5.97
N ASP A 18 2.95 25.68 6.57
CA ASP A 18 2.89 27.09 6.16
C ASP A 18 4.08 27.48 5.26
N THR A 19 4.88 26.50 4.86
CA THR A 19 6.09 26.71 4.07
C THR A 19 5.96 26.00 2.72
N LEU A 20 6.26 26.72 1.63
CA LEU A 20 6.50 26.12 0.33
C LEU A 20 7.91 25.52 0.32
N GLU A 21 7.98 24.21 0.43
CA GLU A 21 9.24 23.48 0.48
C GLU A 21 9.86 23.36 -0.94
N ILE A 22 10.71 24.31 -1.31
CA ILE A 22 11.32 24.33 -2.66
C ILE A 22 12.35 23.20 -2.81
N GLU A 23 13.21 23.00 -1.80
CA GLU A 23 14.26 21.97 -1.81
C GLU A 23 13.71 20.57 -1.56
N ASP A 24 12.60 20.47 -0.81
CA ASP A 24 11.93 19.23 -0.42
C ASP A 24 10.55 19.08 -1.05
N ARG A 25 10.35 19.71 -2.21
CA ARG A 25 9.05 19.72 -2.87
C ARG A 25 8.53 18.31 -3.16
N ARG A 26 9.37 17.42 -3.65
CA ARG A 26 9.00 16.02 -3.93
C ARG A 26 8.55 15.27 -2.67
N LEU A 27 9.19 15.53 -1.52
CA LEU A 27 8.76 14.99 -0.23
C LEU A 27 7.40 15.55 0.16
N GLN A 28 7.19 16.88 0.04
CA GLN A 28 5.90 17.51 0.33
C GLN A 28 4.78 16.97 -0.57
N GLU A 29 5.06 16.73 -1.86
CA GLU A 29 4.13 16.13 -2.81
C GLU A 29 3.72 14.70 -2.44
N SER A 30 4.65 13.87 -1.97
CA SER A 30 4.34 12.53 -1.47
C SER A 30 3.43 12.58 -0.26
N LEU A 31 3.76 13.41 0.73
CA LEU A 31 3.02 13.52 1.98
C LEU A 31 1.61 14.11 1.81
N THR A 32 1.37 14.86 0.75
CA THR A 32 0.07 15.46 0.44
C THR A 32 -0.66 14.78 -0.73
N ALA A 33 -0.27 13.54 -1.05
CA ALA A 33 -0.95 12.75 -2.06
C ALA A 33 -2.36 12.37 -1.64
N ILE A 34 -3.29 12.34 -2.61
CA ILE A 34 -4.69 11.93 -2.40
C ILE A 34 -5.15 10.96 -3.48
N GLY A 35 -6.10 10.09 -3.15
CA GLY A 35 -6.69 9.12 -4.07
C GLY A 35 -8.03 8.59 -3.58
N ASN A 36 -8.67 7.74 -4.38
CA ASN A 36 -9.96 7.15 -4.06
C ASN A 36 -10.07 5.64 -4.38
N GLY A 37 -8.93 4.98 -4.63
CA GLY A 37 -8.89 3.57 -5.01
C GLY A 37 -9.04 3.30 -6.51
N TYR A 38 -9.58 4.25 -7.27
CA TYR A 38 -9.69 4.21 -8.73
C TYR A 38 -8.56 5.02 -9.40
N MET A 39 -8.25 6.18 -8.84
CA MET A 39 -7.19 7.08 -9.28
C MET A 39 -6.62 7.85 -8.10
N GLY A 40 -5.41 8.37 -8.26
CA GLY A 40 -4.77 9.21 -7.27
C GLY A 40 -3.65 10.05 -7.84
N MET A 41 -3.30 11.10 -7.11
CA MET A 41 -2.33 12.10 -7.53
C MET A 41 -1.46 12.53 -6.35
N ARG A 42 -0.19 12.76 -6.64
CA ARG A 42 0.73 13.43 -5.72
C ARG A 42 0.26 14.86 -5.44
N GLY A 43 0.76 15.47 -4.38
CA GLY A 43 0.43 16.84 -4.01
C GLY A 43 0.97 17.93 -4.96
N ASN A 44 1.01 17.64 -6.27
CA ASN A 44 1.45 18.60 -7.29
C ASN A 44 0.53 19.82 -7.34
N PHE A 45 1.06 21.00 -7.63
CA PHE A 45 0.24 22.17 -7.91
C PHE A 45 -0.51 22.02 -9.23
N ALA A 46 -1.66 22.65 -9.33
CA ALA A 46 -2.39 22.76 -10.61
C ALA A 46 -1.74 23.82 -11.52
N GLU A 47 -1.23 24.88 -10.93
CA GLU A 47 -0.55 25.99 -11.57
C GLU A 47 0.85 25.59 -12.08
N THR A 48 1.43 26.41 -12.91
CA THR A 48 2.83 26.25 -13.36
C THR A 48 3.79 26.28 -12.17
N TYR A 49 4.66 25.27 -12.13
CA TYR A 49 5.79 25.19 -11.21
C TYR A 49 7.02 24.68 -11.97
N SER A 50 7.98 25.56 -12.21
CA SER A 50 9.20 25.24 -12.99
C SER A 50 10.36 24.68 -12.14
N GLY A 51 10.18 24.54 -10.84
CA GLY A 51 11.15 23.95 -9.93
C GLY A 51 11.22 22.42 -10.01
N ASP A 52 12.06 21.82 -9.19
CA ASP A 52 12.11 20.35 -9.06
C ASP A 52 10.82 19.81 -8.47
N MET A 53 10.19 18.88 -9.19
CA MET A 53 8.94 18.24 -8.80
C MET A 53 8.86 16.82 -9.40
N HIS A 54 8.04 15.98 -8.82
CA HIS A 54 7.64 14.70 -9.39
C HIS A 54 6.14 14.75 -9.75
N GLN A 55 5.82 15.08 -10.99
CA GLN A 55 4.43 15.07 -11.44
C GLN A 55 3.95 13.62 -11.52
N GLY A 56 2.90 13.29 -10.77
CA GLY A 56 2.35 11.93 -10.72
C GLY A 56 0.83 11.92 -10.60
N PHE A 57 0.17 11.34 -11.60
CA PHE A 57 -1.24 10.96 -11.61
C PHE A 57 -1.34 9.52 -12.10
N TYR A 58 -1.94 8.64 -11.32
CA TYR A 58 -1.98 7.22 -11.58
C TYR A 58 -3.40 6.68 -11.57
N LEU A 59 -3.66 5.68 -12.42
CA LEU A 59 -4.94 4.99 -12.53
C LEU A 59 -4.78 3.54 -12.09
N ALA A 60 -5.68 3.06 -11.25
CA ALA A 60 -5.62 1.71 -10.73
C ALA A 60 -5.64 0.66 -11.85
N GLY A 61 -4.66 -0.24 -11.84
CA GLY A 61 -4.56 -1.32 -12.81
C GLY A 61 -4.17 -0.89 -14.23
N VAL A 62 -3.78 0.37 -14.44
CA VAL A 62 -3.20 0.85 -15.71
C VAL A 62 -1.69 0.85 -15.60
N TRP A 63 -1.01 0.12 -16.47
CA TRP A 63 0.42 -0.14 -16.41
C TRP A 63 1.01 -0.39 -17.80
N TYR A 64 2.33 -0.53 -17.88
CA TYR A 64 3.00 -0.83 -19.14
C TYR A 64 4.10 -1.88 -18.94
N PRO A 65 4.24 -2.87 -19.84
CA PRO A 65 5.35 -3.82 -19.85
C PRO A 65 6.56 -3.19 -20.54
N ASP A 66 7.43 -2.55 -19.75
CA ASP A 66 8.63 -1.91 -20.25
C ASP A 66 9.75 -2.94 -20.50
N LYS A 67 10.64 -2.65 -21.41
CA LYS A 67 11.79 -3.51 -21.72
C LYS A 67 12.73 -3.56 -20.51
N THR A 68 13.27 -4.75 -20.23
CA THR A 68 14.34 -4.92 -19.25
C THR A 68 15.65 -4.29 -19.74
N ARG A 69 16.55 -3.95 -18.82
CA ARG A 69 17.89 -3.39 -19.14
C ARG A 69 18.98 -4.45 -19.25
N VAL A 70 18.67 -5.73 -19.06
CA VAL A 70 19.66 -6.81 -19.11
C VAL A 70 20.26 -6.92 -20.50
N GLY A 71 21.57 -6.90 -20.58
CA GLY A 71 22.30 -7.10 -21.84
C GLY A 71 22.26 -8.55 -22.35
N TRP A 72 21.79 -9.49 -21.57
CA TRP A 72 21.65 -10.91 -21.90
C TRP A 72 20.58 -11.57 -21.03
N TRP A 73 19.77 -12.39 -21.66
CA TRP A 73 18.65 -13.07 -21.02
C TRP A 73 19.08 -14.43 -20.43
N LYS A 74 18.54 -14.79 -19.28
CA LYS A 74 18.63 -16.12 -18.69
C LYS A 74 17.25 -16.78 -18.65
N ASN A 75 17.21 -18.09 -18.84
CA ASN A 75 15.97 -18.83 -18.72
C ASN A 75 15.36 -18.66 -17.33
N GLY A 76 14.07 -18.33 -17.28
CA GLY A 76 13.35 -18.03 -16.05
C GLY A 76 13.38 -16.56 -15.60
N TYR A 77 14.12 -15.68 -16.29
CA TYR A 77 14.05 -14.24 -16.03
C TYR A 77 12.72 -13.68 -16.55
N PRO A 78 12.23 -12.57 -15.93
CA PRO A 78 11.10 -11.82 -16.45
C PRO A 78 11.34 -11.35 -17.90
N GLU A 79 10.31 -11.44 -18.75
CA GLU A 79 10.41 -10.99 -20.13
C GLU A 79 10.31 -9.48 -20.27
N TYR A 80 9.64 -8.84 -19.31
CA TYR A 80 9.45 -7.41 -19.25
C TYR A 80 9.46 -6.91 -17.79
N PHE A 81 9.67 -5.62 -17.62
CA PHE A 81 9.50 -4.92 -16.36
C PHE A 81 8.12 -4.24 -16.33
N GLY A 82 7.25 -4.66 -15.43
CA GLY A 82 5.94 -4.04 -15.24
C GLY A 82 6.04 -2.71 -14.52
N LYS A 83 5.51 -1.63 -15.13
CA LYS A 83 5.53 -0.28 -14.57
C LYS A 83 4.14 0.29 -14.42
N ALA A 84 3.85 0.84 -13.23
CA ALA A 84 2.80 1.85 -13.13
C ALA A 84 3.23 3.08 -13.95
N ILE A 85 2.33 3.57 -14.78
CA ILE A 85 2.65 4.69 -15.67
C ILE A 85 1.91 5.95 -15.25
N ASN A 86 2.61 7.07 -15.35
CA ASN A 86 2.04 8.39 -15.17
C ASN A 86 0.96 8.63 -16.25
N ALA A 87 -0.26 8.94 -15.84
CA ALA A 87 -1.37 9.22 -16.73
C ALA A 87 -1.44 10.72 -17.07
N LEU A 88 -2.43 11.10 -17.88
CA LEU A 88 -2.62 12.48 -18.31
C LEU A 88 -2.66 13.43 -17.11
N ASN A 89 -1.95 14.56 -17.17
CA ASN A 89 -2.06 15.59 -16.14
C ASN A 89 -3.42 16.30 -16.26
N ILE A 90 -4.34 15.92 -15.39
CA ILE A 90 -5.71 16.44 -15.36
C ILE A 90 -5.87 17.68 -14.47
N ALA A 91 -4.91 17.97 -13.59
CA ALA A 91 -4.97 19.13 -12.71
C ALA A 91 -4.57 20.44 -13.39
N LYS A 92 -3.69 20.37 -14.37
CA LYS A 92 -2.95 21.47 -14.93
C LYS A 92 -3.81 22.68 -15.33
N ILE A 93 -3.42 23.85 -14.84
CA ILE A 93 -3.87 25.15 -15.32
C ILE A 93 -2.67 26.06 -15.61
N LYS A 94 -2.87 27.01 -16.50
CA LYS A 94 -2.00 28.17 -16.64
C LYS A 94 -2.73 29.37 -16.06
N LEU A 95 -2.22 29.90 -14.96
CA LEU A 95 -2.75 31.11 -14.30
C LEU A 95 -2.00 32.35 -14.76
N VAL A 96 -2.73 33.37 -15.19
CA VAL A 96 -2.17 34.66 -15.58
C VAL A 96 -2.85 35.76 -14.78
N ILE A 97 -2.09 36.61 -14.11
CA ILE A 97 -2.57 37.78 -13.38
C ILE A 97 -1.99 39.04 -14.03
N ASP A 98 -2.87 39.96 -14.43
CA ASP A 98 -2.52 41.21 -15.11
C ASP A 98 -1.58 41.05 -16.30
N GLY A 99 -1.82 40.00 -17.08
CA GLY A 99 -1.07 39.71 -18.32
C GLY A 99 0.27 38.99 -18.12
N ALA A 100 0.63 38.63 -16.91
CA ALA A 100 1.85 37.87 -16.62
C ALA A 100 1.53 36.49 -15.99
N GLU A 101 2.14 35.44 -16.52
CA GLU A 101 1.99 34.07 -16.01
C GLU A 101 2.53 33.95 -14.59
N VAL A 102 1.84 33.19 -13.77
CA VAL A 102 2.25 32.84 -12.40
C VAL A 102 2.98 31.50 -12.42
N ASP A 103 4.24 31.50 -12.01
CA ASP A 103 5.05 30.31 -11.79
C ASP A 103 5.43 30.26 -10.29
N LEU A 104 4.87 29.30 -9.58
CA LEU A 104 5.03 29.21 -8.13
C LEU A 104 6.47 28.94 -7.67
N ALA A 105 7.36 28.48 -8.56
CA ALA A 105 8.78 28.28 -8.26
C ALA A 105 9.59 29.59 -8.28
N THR A 106 9.13 30.60 -9.02
CA THR A 106 9.90 31.83 -9.26
C THR A 106 9.25 33.10 -8.73
N GLU A 107 7.96 33.04 -8.42
CA GLU A 107 7.20 34.18 -7.88
C GLU A 107 7.55 34.47 -6.41
N SER A 108 7.39 35.76 -6.05
CA SER A 108 7.38 36.13 -4.65
C SER A 108 6.02 35.81 -4.02
N ILE A 109 5.97 34.70 -3.29
CA ILE A 109 4.76 34.19 -2.65
C ILE A 109 4.77 34.55 -1.16
N SER A 110 3.63 34.99 -0.62
CA SER A 110 3.39 35.14 0.83
C SER A 110 2.14 34.37 1.27
N ASP A 111 1.99 34.24 2.57
CA ASP A 111 0.84 33.60 3.22
C ASP A 111 0.53 32.21 2.65
N PHE A 112 1.60 31.45 2.34
CA PHE A 112 1.46 30.07 1.86
C PHE A 112 0.97 29.15 2.98
N ASN A 113 0.03 28.30 2.64
CA ASN A 113 -0.40 27.18 3.48
C ASN A 113 -0.82 26.02 2.60
N ILE A 114 -0.45 24.79 2.96
CA ILE A 114 -0.94 23.56 2.35
C ILE A 114 -1.47 22.63 3.44
N SER A 115 -2.61 21.99 3.20
CA SER A 115 -3.24 21.10 4.17
C SER A 115 -3.99 19.95 3.47
N LEU A 116 -3.59 18.72 3.79
CA LEU A 116 -4.36 17.51 3.51
C LEU A 116 -5.27 17.25 4.72
N ASP A 117 -6.58 17.40 4.56
CA ASP A 117 -7.59 17.06 5.57
C ASP A 117 -8.00 15.59 5.41
N MET A 118 -7.48 14.75 6.31
CA MET A 118 -7.71 13.30 6.27
C MET A 118 -9.15 12.91 6.63
N ALA A 119 -9.83 13.73 7.44
CA ALA A 119 -11.22 13.47 7.80
C ALA A 119 -12.18 13.62 6.61
N LYS A 120 -11.82 14.48 5.66
CA LYS A 120 -12.65 14.81 4.49
C LYS A 120 -12.11 14.23 3.18
N GLY A 121 -10.83 13.82 3.16
CA GLY A 121 -10.16 13.38 1.95
C GLY A 121 -9.98 14.52 0.94
N THR A 122 -9.59 15.71 1.40
CA THR A 122 -9.39 16.90 0.57
C THR A 122 -7.98 17.46 0.75
N LEU A 123 -7.38 17.96 -0.33
CA LEU A 123 -6.14 18.72 -0.29
C LEU A 123 -6.43 20.18 -0.64
N SER A 124 -6.03 21.09 0.22
CA SER A 124 -6.13 22.52 -0.03
C SER A 124 -4.78 23.22 0.10
N TYR A 125 -4.59 24.28 -0.65
CA TYR A 125 -3.48 25.20 -0.47
C TYR A 125 -3.90 26.63 -0.80
N THR A 126 -3.23 27.60 -0.15
CA THR A 126 -3.47 29.03 -0.34
C THR A 126 -2.15 29.75 -0.45
N TYR A 127 -2.13 30.83 -1.18
CA TYR A 127 -0.98 31.73 -1.30
C TYR A 127 -1.43 33.12 -1.76
N VAL A 128 -0.58 34.12 -1.52
CA VAL A 128 -0.76 35.47 -2.07
C VAL A 128 0.35 35.73 -3.08
N VAL A 129 -0.05 36.16 -4.27
CA VAL A 129 0.84 36.54 -5.36
C VAL A 129 0.29 37.76 -6.07
N ARG A 130 1.13 38.79 -6.32
CA ARG A 130 0.76 39.99 -7.08
C ARG A 130 -0.54 40.67 -6.59
N GLY A 131 -0.76 40.76 -5.27
CA GLY A 131 -1.95 41.35 -4.68
C GLY A 131 -3.22 40.48 -4.73
N VAL A 132 -3.13 39.27 -5.26
CA VAL A 132 -4.24 38.31 -5.31
C VAL A 132 -3.99 37.16 -4.35
N LYS A 133 -4.95 36.87 -3.48
CA LYS A 133 -4.99 35.62 -2.71
C LYS A 133 -5.66 34.56 -3.58
N VAL A 134 -4.95 33.45 -3.78
CA VAL A 134 -5.44 32.28 -4.47
C VAL A 134 -5.65 31.16 -3.46
N SER A 135 -6.84 30.56 -3.46
CA SER A 135 -7.15 29.38 -2.65
C SER A 135 -7.59 28.24 -3.56
N VAL A 136 -7.01 27.09 -3.38
CA VAL A 136 -7.29 25.90 -4.17
C VAL A 136 -7.69 24.76 -3.24
N GLU A 137 -8.78 24.07 -3.57
CA GLU A 137 -9.18 22.82 -2.91
C GLU A 137 -9.45 21.76 -3.98
N ARG A 138 -9.00 20.54 -3.71
CA ARG A 138 -9.25 19.42 -4.60
C ARG A 138 -9.56 18.14 -3.87
N PHE A 139 -10.32 17.28 -4.53
CA PHE A 139 -10.57 15.90 -4.07
C PHE A 139 -10.83 14.96 -5.24
N PHE A 140 -10.50 13.70 -5.02
CA PHE A 140 -10.92 12.58 -5.86
C PHE A 140 -12.14 11.97 -5.20
N SER A 141 -13.27 11.99 -5.90
CA SER A 141 -14.55 11.64 -5.31
C SER A 141 -14.56 10.19 -4.80
N ALA A 142 -14.92 10.00 -3.54
CA ALA A 142 -15.12 8.69 -2.96
C ALA A 142 -16.54 8.14 -3.18
N ASP A 143 -17.42 8.92 -3.86
CA ASP A 143 -18.79 8.57 -4.24
C ASP A 143 -18.89 8.29 -5.74
N ILE A 144 -18.26 9.11 -6.57
CA ILE A 144 -18.18 8.93 -8.04
C ILE A 144 -16.69 8.72 -8.35
N LEU A 145 -16.23 7.46 -8.40
CA LEU A 145 -14.81 7.12 -8.41
C LEU A 145 -14.05 7.71 -9.61
N GLU A 146 -14.72 7.92 -10.74
CA GLU A 146 -14.14 8.49 -11.96
C GLU A 146 -14.02 10.02 -11.94
N LEU A 147 -14.49 10.70 -10.87
CA LEU A 147 -14.55 12.16 -10.79
C LEU A 147 -13.42 12.73 -9.92
N ALA A 148 -12.67 13.70 -10.48
CA ALA A 148 -11.80 14.62 -9.76
C ALA A 148 -12.35 16.05 -9.83
N VAL A 149 -12.30 16.77 -8.71
CA VAL A 149 -12.77 18.16 -8.58
C VAL A 149 -11.61 19.05 -8.13
N PHE A 150 -11.43 20.16 -8.86
CA PHE A 150 -10.46 21.23 -8.53
C PHE A 150 -11.24 22.54 -8.45
N ALA A 151 -11.25 23.18 -7.28
CA ALA A 151 -11.93 24.43 -7.02
C ALA A 151 -10.92 25.53 -6.70
N PHE A 152 -11.06 26.67 -7.34
CA PHE A 152 -10.19 27.84 -7.18
C PHE A 152 -11.00 29.02 -6.72
N MET A 153 -10.46 29.80 -5.79
CA MET A 153 -11.04 31.08 -5.35
C MET A 153 -9.97 32.18 -5.44
N PHE A 154 -10.38 33.35 -5.91
CA PHE A 154 -9.52 34.51 -6.10
C PHE A 154 -10.11 35.70 -5.37
N GLU A 155 -9.30 36.36 -4.53
CA GLU A 155 -9.64 37.54 -3.78
C GLU A 155 -8.50 38.57 -3.92
N THR A 156 -8.83 39.86 -4.10
CA THR A 156 -7.79 40.91 -4.05
C THR A 156 -7.48 41.27 -2.62
N VAL A 157 -6.20 41.45 -2.26
CA VAL A 157 -5.73 41.77 -0.91
C VAL A 157 -4.94 43.08 -0.84
N ASP A 158 -4.65 43.73 -1.97
CA ASP A 158 -3.91 44.99 -2.05
C ASP A 158 -4.81 46.22 -2.30
N GLY A 159 -6.14 45.99 -2.39
CA GLY A 159 -7.11 47.04 -2.63
C GLY A 159 -7.21 47.53 -4.08
N GLN A 160 -6.70 46.72 -5.04
CA GLN A 160 -6.81 46.97 -6.47
C GLN A 160 -7.60 45.88 -7.14
N ASP A 161 -8.16 46.17 -8.31
CA ASP A 161 -8.80 45.19 -9.17
C ASP A 161 -7.72 44.50 -10.02
N HIS A 162 -7.85 43.16 -10.22
CA HIS A 162 -6.90 42.38 -10.99
C HIS A 162 -7.60 41.55 -12.07
N LYS A 163 -7.02 41.50 -13.27
CA LYS A 163 -7.49 40.65 -14.34
C LYS A 163 -6.88 39.25 -14.20
N ILE A 164 -7.73 38.26 -14.03
CA ILE A 164 -7.37 36.83 -13.93
C ILE A 164 -7.69 36.15 -15.26
N GLN A 165 -6.72 35.40 -15.79
CA GLN A 165 -6.93 34.51 -16.93
C GLN A 165 -6.50 33.09 -16.56
N ILE A 166 -7.27 32.10 -17.00
CA ILE A 166 -7.05 30.69 -16.71
C ILE A 166 -7.14 29.90 -18.01
N ASP A 167 -6.06 29.20 -18.37
CA ASP A 167 -6.15 28.13 -19.33
C ASP A 167 -6.24 26.79 -18.57
N ALA A 168 -7.40 26.15 -18.61
CA ALA A 168 -7.61 24.83 -18.01
C ALA A 168 -7.21 23.74 -19.00
N ILE A 169 -6.24 22.93 -18.64
CA ILE A 169 -5.49 22.05 -19.55
C ILE A 169 -5.68 20.60 -19.16
N ILE A 170 -5.97 19.70 -20.12
CA ILE A 170 -5.62 18.29 -20.02
C ILE A 170 -4.36 18.08 -20.84
N ASP A 171 -3.31 17.59 -20.19
CA ASP A 171 -2.00 17.42 -20.80
C ASP A 171 -1.61 15.94 -20.85
N ALA A 172 -1.50 15.41 -22.07
CA ALA A 172 -1.04 14.05 -22.32
C ALA A 172 0.46 13.98 -22.70
N ASP A 173 1.18 15.10 -22.64
CA ASP A 173 2.64 15.13 -22.79
C ASP A 173 3.31 14.81 -21.45
N VAL A 174 3.07 13.61 -20.97
CA VAL A 174 3.57 13.11 -19.70
C VAL A 174 4.52 11.94 -19.90
N LYS A 175 5.46 11.76 -18.98
CA LYS A 175 6.40 10.65 -18.98
C LYS A 175 6.63 10.15 -17.55
N ASN A 176 7.13 8.93 -17.44
CA ASN A 176 7.68 8.41 -16.19
C ASN A 176 9.11 8.92 -15.98
N GLU A 177 9.48 9.17 -14.74
CA GLU A 177 10.88 9.44 -14.39
C GLU A 177 11.72 8.17 -14.42
N ASP A 178 11.13 7.02 -14.12
CA ASP A 178 11.80 5.72 -14.06
C ASP A 178 11.72 4.91 -15.36
N ALA A 179 11.33 5.52 -16.49
CA ALA A 179 11.34 4.88 -17.80
C ALA A 179 12.75 4.37 -18.15
N ASN A 180 12.87 3.09 -18.53
CA ASN A 180 14.18 2.48 -18.79
C ASN A 180 14.92 3.10 -19.98
N TYR A 181 14.17 3.58 -20.97
CA TYR A 181 14.68 4.12 -22.23
C TYR A 181 14.10 5.51 -22.53
N ASP A 182 13.62 6.22 -21.54
CA ASP A 182 13.04 7.57 -21.65
C ASP A 182 11.79 7.65 -22.57
N GLU A 183 11.03 6.55 -22.64
CA GLU A 183 9.82 6.49 -23.45
C GLU A 183 8.68 7.31 -22.86
N GLN A 184 7.84 7.83 -23.76
CA GLN A 184 6.48 8.27 -23.45
C GLN A 184 5.50 7.15 -23.77
N PHE A 185 4.68 6.76 -22.81
CA PHE A 185 3.84 5.56 -22.93
C PHE A 185 2.48 5.81 -23.59
N TRP A 186 2.15 7.05 -24.00
CA TRP A 186 0.83 7.43 -24.48
C TRP A 186 0.80 7.94 -25.91
N ASN A 187 -0.12 7.40 -26.72
CA ASN A 187 -0.55 7.93 -28.00
C ASN A 187 -1.89 8.63 -27.86
N ILE A 188 -2.10 9.73 -28.59
CA ILE A 188 -3.42 10.38 -28.70
C ILE A 188 -4.26 9.61 -29.73
N LEU A 189 -5.43 9.15 -29.34
CA LEU A 189 -6.39 8.54 -30.26
C LEU A 189 -7.39 9.57 -30.81
N ASP A 190 -7.88 10.44 -29.94
CA ASP A 190 -8.90 11.42 -30.26
C ASP A 190 -8.89 12.55 -29.24
N LYS A 191 -9.36 13.72 -29.63
CA LYS A 191 -9.60 14.85 -28.76
C LYS A 191 -10.64 15.79 -29.35
N GLY A 192 -11.38 16.48 -28.52
CA GLY A 192 -12.44 17.36 -29.02
C GLY A 192 -13.01 18.26 -27.95
N GLN A 193 -13.79 19.21 -28.45
CA GLN A 193 -14.57 20.13 -27.65
C GLN A 193 -15.96 19.56 -27.40
N THR A 194 -16.51 19.88 -26.25
CA THR A 194 -17.90 19.61 -25.87
C THR A 194 -18.63 20.92 -25.60
N ASN A 195 -19.94 20.87 -25.34
CA ASN A 195 -20.73 22.09 -25.08
C ASN A 195 -20.22 22.91 -23.87
N ASN A 196 -19.63 22.26 -22.88
CA ASN A 196 -19.14 22.90 -21.65
C ASN A 196 -17.78 22.37 -21.24
N GLY A 197 -16.90 22.12 -22.20
CA GLY A 197 -15.56 21.62 -21.91
C GLY A 197 -14.87 20.94 -23.07
N SER A 198 -14.01 19.99 -22.75
CA SER A 198 -13.24 19.27 -23.75
C SER A 198 -12.80 17.90 -23.23
N TYR A 199 -12.30 17.04 -24.13
CA TYR A 199 -11.78 15.73 -23.78
C TYR A 199 -10.53 15.37 -24.57
N ILE A 200 -9.73 14.47 -24.01
CA ILE A 200 -8.66 13.74 -24.68
C ILE A 200 -8.86 12.25 -24.46
N ALA A 201 -8.71 11.46 -25.51
CA ALA A 201 -8.63 10.02 -25.49
C ALA A 201 -7.20 9.58 -25.85
N THR A 202 -6.60 8.78 -24.98
CA THR A 202 -5.25 8.25 -25.16
C THR A 202 -5.26 6.72 -25.11
N GLN A 203 -4.21 6.13 -25.65
CA GLN A 203 -3.95 4.70 -25.53
C GLN A 203 -2.46 4.48 -25.25
N THR A 204 -2.14 3.48 -24.45
CA THR A 204 -0.74 3.09 -24.26
C THR A 204 -0.13 2.66 -25.59
N ILE A 205 1.17 2.91 -25.78
CA ILE A 205 1.89 2.47 -26.98
C ILE A 205 1.86 0.93 -27.09
N GLU A 206 2.03 0.43 -28.31
CA GLU A 206 2.15 -1.02 -28.54
C GLU A 206 3.37 -1.60 -27.82
N ASN A 207 3.27 -2.86 -27.41
CA ASN A 207 4.35 -3.59 -26.78
C ASN A 207 4.57 -4.95 -27.46
N PRO A 208 5.79 -5.50 -27.44
CA PRO A 208 6.10 -6.79 -28.09
C PRO A 208 5.71 -8.00 -27.23
N PHE A 209 5.15 -7.81 -26.05
CA PHE A 209 4.92 -8.87 -25.05
C PHE A 209 3.50 -9.43 -25.08
N GLY A 210 2.64 -8.93 -25.96
CA GLY A 210 1.24 -9.36 -26.06
C GLY A 210 0.35 -8.91 -24.90
N VAL A 211 0.75 -7.88 -24.17
CA VAL A 211 -0.08 -7.24 -23.15
C VAL A 211 -1.05 -6.27 -23.83
N ASP A 212 -2.30 -6.31 -23.42
CA ASP A 212 -3.35 -5.44 -23.95
C ASP A 212 -3.03 -3.97 -23.69
N GLN A 213 -3.33 -3.11 -24.67
CA GLN A 213 -3.20 -1.67 -24.55
C GLN A 213 -4.35 -1.10 -23.69
N PHE A 214 -4.03 -0.14 -22.84
CA PHE A 214 -5.04 0.60 -22.07
C PHE A 214 -5.47 1.85 -22.79
N THR A 215 -6.78 2.04 -22.93
CA THR A 215 -7.38 3.29 -23.42
C THR A 215 -7.88 4.10 -22.23
N VAL A 216 -7.58 5.39 -22.21
CA VAL A 216 -8.00 6.33 -21.17
C VAL A 216 -8.65 7.54 -21.81
N VAL A 217 -9.84 7.92 -21.33
CA VAL A 217 -10.54 9.14 -21.73
C VAL A 217 -10.67 10.05 -20.52
N ALA A 218 -10.14 11.27 -20.63
CA ALA A 218 -10.32 12.32 -19.64
C ALA A 218 -11.12 13.47 -20.24
N SER A 219 -12.25 13.82 -19.60
CA SER A 219 -13.10 14.97 -19.99
C SER A 219 -13.08 16.01 -18.88
N GLN A 220 -12.93 17.28 -19.23
CA GLN A 220 -13.06 18.39 -18.29
C GLN A 220 -14.32 19.23 -18.57
N THR A 221 -14.97 19.66 -17.50
CA THR A 221 -16.11 20.57 -17.49
C THR A 221 -15.90 21.66 -16.46
N PHE A 222 -16.62 22.78 -16.57
CA PHE A 222 -16.34 23.96 -15.78
C PHE A 222 -17.60 24.56 -15.16
N ALA A 223 -17.43 25.21 -14.01
CA ALA A 223 -18.42 26.04 -13.34
C ALA A 223 -17.73 27.23 -12.65
N GLY A 224 -18.51 28.23 -12.22
CA GLY A 224 -18.00 29.41 -11.54
C GLY A 224 -18.33 30.74 -12.24
N ASN A 225 -17.59 31.79 -11.93
CA ASN A 225 -17.89 33.17 -12.32
C ASN A 225 -17.10 33.65 -13.57
N PHE A 226 -16.25 32.81 -14.14
CA PHE A 226 -15.38 33.17 -15.25
C PHE A 226 -16.10 33.09 -16.61
N GLU A 227 -15.76 34.03 -17.51
CA GLU A 227 -16.24 34.03 -18.88
C GLU A 227 -15.31 33.18 -19.76
N ALA A 228 -15.90 32.28 -20.56
CA ALA A 228 -15.13 31.51 -21.53
C ALA A 228 -14.73 32.40 -22.72
N VAL A 229 -13.43 32.50 -23.02
CA VAL A 229 -12.89 33.37 -24.08
C VAL A 229 -12.24 32.63 -25.24
N GLY A 230 -12.01 31.31 -25.07
CA GLY A 230 -11.40 30.54 -26.14
C GLY A 230 -11.28 29.04 -25.83
N GLN A 231 -11.01 28.29 -26.89
CA GLN A 231 -10.71 26.86 -26.84
C GLN A 231 -9.61 26.59 -27.89
N THR A 232 -8.56 25.93 -27.50
CA THR A 232 -7.44 25.61 -28.35
C THR A 232 -6.90 24.22 -28.09
N SER A 233 -6.21 23.63 -29.05
CA SER A 233 -5.52 22.36 -28.88
C SER A 233 -4.14 22.39 -29.51
N ALA A 234 -3.15 21.81 -28.85
CA ALA A 234 -1.86 21.47 -29.40
C ALA A 234 -1.76 19.96 -29.64
N GLU A 235 -0.62 19.45 -30.06
CA GLU A 235 -0.46 18.05 -30.46
C GLU A 235 -0.94 17.08 -29.35
N LYS A 236 -0.49 17.27 -28.10
CA LYS A 236 -0.79 16.40 -26.96
C LYS A 236 -1.64 17.04 -25.87
N THR A 237 -2.12 18.26 -26.08
CA THR A 237 -2.89 19.01 -25.07
C THR A 237 -4.20 19.56 -25.64
N ILE A 238 -5.15 19.80 -24.74
CA ILE A 238 -6.36 20.55 -25.03
C ILE A 238 -6.63 21.54 -23.90
N PHE A 239 -7.02 22.78 -24.24
CA PHE A 239 -7.31 23.81 -23.25
C PHE A 239 -8.60 24.55 -23.52
N ASN A 240 -9.20 24.99 -22.43
CA ASN A 240 -10.32 25.93 -22.40
C ASN A 240 -9.85 27.18 -21.66
N SER A 241 -9.97 28.34 -22.29
CA SER A 241 -9.48 29.61 -21.77
C SER A 241 -10.62 30.44 -21.19
N PHE A 242 -10.36 31.05 -20.05
CA PHE A 242 -11.31 31.83 -19.28
C PHE A 242 -10.67 33.13 -18.82
N GLU A 243 -11.48 34.17 -18.66
CA GLU A 243 -11.02 35.41 -18.03
C GLU A 243 -12.11 36.07 -17.18
N GLN A 244 -11.69 36.77 -16.15
CA GLN A 244 -12.56 37.61 -15.33
C GLN A 244 -11.71 38.61 -14.54
N THR A 245 -12.31 39.77 -14.18
CA THR A 245 -11.69 40.72 -13.26
C THR A 245 -12.20 40.48 -11.87
N VAL A 246 -11.32 40.26 -10.90
CA VAL A 246 -11.65 40.25 -9.48
C VAL A 246 -11.61 41.70 -8.99
N THR A 247 -12.73 42.21 -8.46
CA THR A 247 -12.84 43.56 -7.92
C THR A 247 -12.71 43.56 -6.42
N VAL A 248 -12.34 44.71 -5.85
CA VAL A 248 -12.14 44.84 -4.40
C VAL A 248 -13.40 44.48 -3.63
N GLY A 249 -13.28 43.48 -2.76
CA GLY A 249 -14.39 42.96 -1.91
C GLY A 249 -15.19 41.81 -2.54
N ASP A 250 -14.91 41.42 -3.79
CA ASP A 250 -15.52 40.27 -4.43
C ASP A 250 -14.65 39.04 -4.33
N VAL A 251 -15.29 37.87 -4.43
CA VAL A 251 -14.64 36.55 -4.54
C VAL A 251 -15.04 35.91 -5.86
N LEU A 252 -14.07 35.60 -6.69
CA LEU A 252 -14.28 34.81 -7.91
C LEU A 252 -14.07 33.34 -7.62
N THR A 253 -14.90 32.49 -8.21
CA THR A 253 -14.77 31.03 -8.14
C THR A 253 -14.58 30.45 -9.53
N PHE A 254 -13.73 29.45 -9.64
CA PHE A 254 -13.55 28.63 -10.83
C PHE A 254 -13.47 27.17 -10.43
N GLU A 255 -14.27 26.35 -11.07
CA GLU A 255 -14.27 24.91 -10.85
C GLU A 255 -13.88 24.21 -12.14
N LYS A 256 -12.93 23.27 -12.03
CA LYS A 256 -12.56 22.30 -13.04
C LYS A 256 -12.93 20.92 -12.54
N ARG A 257 -13.85 20.26 -13.22
CA ARG A 257 -14.30 18.91 -12.91
C ARG A 257 -13.86 17.97 -14.00
N VAL A 258 -13.14 16.91 -13.64
CA VAL A 258 -12.56 15.98 -14.61
C VAL A 258 -13.10 14.59 -14.36
N VAL A 259 -13.66 13.98 -15.41
CA VAL A 259 -14.09 12.57 -15.40
C VAL A 259 -13.10 11.76 -16.19
N VAL A 260 -12.58 10.67 -15.58
CA VAL A 260 -11.62 9.76 -16.20
C VAL A 260 -12.22 8.36 -16.26
N THR A 261 -12.23 7.77 -17.47
CA THR A 261 -12.68 6.40 -17.70
C THR A 261 -11.65 5.59 -18.47
N THR A 262 -11.64 4.28 -18.30
CA THR A 262 -10.61 3.43 -18.90
C THR A 262 -11.19 2.19 -19.57
N SER A 263 -10.41 1.58 -20.48
CA SER A 263 -10.73 0.29 -21.11
C SER A 263 -10.72 -0.90 -20.13
N ARG A 264 -10.42 -0.69 -18.85
CA ARG A 264 -10.62 -1.72 -17.82
C ARG A 264 -12.11 -1.98 -17.57
N ASP A 265 -12.96 -0.98 -17.78
CA ASP A 265 -14.39 -1.03 -17.47
C ASP A 265 -15.27 -1.06 -18.74
N TYR A 266 -14.68 -0.81 -19.91
CA TYR A 266 -15.37 -0.71 -21.19
C TYR A 266 -14.60 -1.44 -22.28
N ALA A 267 -15.29 -2.05 -23.24
CA ALA A 267 -14.69 -2.94 -24.23
C ALA A 267 -13.86 -2.24 -25.32
N ASP A 268 -14.25 -1.02 -25.71
CA ASP A 268 -13.57 -0.28 -26.77
C ASP A 268 -13.63 1.24 -26.56
N LEU A 269 -12.93 2.01 -27.41
CA LEU A 269 -12.86 3.46 -27.31
C LEU A 269 -14.25 4.13 -27.34
N ALA A 270 -15.18 3.61 -28.14
CA ALA A 270 -16.52 4.20 -28.27
C ALA A 270 -17.29 4.04 -26.95
N GLU A 271 -17.20 2.87 -26.31
CA GLU A 271 -17.81 2.61 -25.02
C GLU A 271 -17.14 3.39 -23.89
N VAL A 272 -15.79 3.49 -23.86
CA VAL A 272 -15.08 4.33 -22.90
C VAL A 272 -15.53 5.78 -22.98
N LYS A 273 -15.66 6.33 -24.21
CA LYS A 273 -16.16 7.71 -24.43
C LYS A 273 -17.63 7.85 -24.02
N ALA A 274 -18.47 6.89 -24.35
CA ALA A 274 -19.90 6.92 -24.00
C ALA A 274 -20.10 6.83 -22.47
N GLY A 275 -19.36 5.97 -21.79
CA GLY A 275 -19.37 5.86 -20.34
C GLY A 275 -18.90 7.15 -19.66
N ASN A 276 -17.81 7.75 -20.15
CA ASN A 276 -17.32 9.04 -19.70
C ASN A 276 -18.38 10.13 -19.81
N GLN A 277 -18.99 10.28 -21.00
CA GLN A 277 -20.04 11.26 -21.25
C GLN A 277 -21.27 11.04 -20.37
N ALA A 278 -21.68 9.80 -20.16
CA ALA A 278 -22.84 9.47 -19.29
C ALA A 278 -22.60 9.90 -17.83
N ILE A 279 -21.37 9.73 -17.32
CA ILE A 279 -21.00 10.21 -15.97
C ILE A 279 -21.04 11.73 -15.92
N VAL A 280 -20.49 12.41 -16.92
CA VAL A 280 -20.53 13.89 -17.02
C VAL A 280 -21.99 14.39 -17.01
N GLU A 281 -22.85 13.84 -17.86
CA GLU A 281 -24.24 14.29 -17.98
C GLU A 281 -25.08 14.00 -16.73
N LYS A 282 -24.97 12.80 -16.19
CA LYS A 282 -25.82 12.33 -15.08
C LYS A 282 -25.41 12.90 -13.74
N SER A 283 -24.12 13.09 -13.49
CA SER A 283 -23.60 13.35 -12.16
C SER A 283 -22.97 14.74 -12.05
N VAL A 284 -22.06 15.10 -12.97
CA VAL A 284 -21.24 16.31 -12.87
C VAL A 284 -22.02 17.56 -13.26
N GLN A 285 -22.86 17.50 -14.29
CA GLN A 285 -23.64 18.64 -14.75
C GLN A 285 -24.88 18.91 -13.90
N THR A 286 -25.36 17.94 -13.12
CA THR A 286 -26.58 18.06 -12.31
C THR A 286 -26.31 18.40 -10.85
N GLN A 287 -25.05 18.38 -10.39
CA GLN A 287 -24.66 18.63 -9.02
C GLN A 287 -23.82 19.91 -8.90
N ASP A 288 -24.05 20.71 -7.88
CA ASP A 288 -23.18 21.82 -7.52
C ASP A 288 -21.97 21.35 -6.69
N TYR A 289 -20.99 22.24 -6.51
CA TYR A 289 -19.79 21.96 -5.73
C TYR A 289 -20.10 21.46 -4.32
N ASN A 290 -21.03 22.12 -3.63
CA ASN A 290 -21.36 21.77 -2.26
C ASN A 290 -21.94 20.36 -2.16
N SER A 291 -22.78 19.94 -3.10
CA SER A 291 -23.33 18.58 -3.13
C SER A 291 -22.22 17.52 -3.31
N LEU A 292 -21.28 17.75 -4.23
CA LEU A 292 -20.14 16.87 -4.47
C LEU A 292 -19.23 16.82 -3.24
N TYR A 293 -18.96 17.97 -2.62
CA TYR A 293 -18.15 18.06 -1.41
C TYR A 293 -18.79 17.35 -0.21
N GLN A 294 -20.10 17.52 0.01
CA GLN A 294 -20.79 16.83 1.10
C GLN A 294 -20.85 15.31 0.89
N ALA A 295 -20.99 14.85 -0.34
CA ALA A 295 -20.88 13.43 -0.67
C ALA A 295 -19.47 12.88 -0.34
N GLN A 296 -18.42 13.61 -0.68
CA GLN A 296 -17.04 13.30 -0.33
C GLN A 296 -16.85 13.15 1.18
N VAL A 297 -17.29 14.17 1.95
CA VAL A 297 -17.19 14.18 3.42
C VAL A 297 -17.95 13.00 4.02
N ALA A 298 -19.16 12.73 3.53
CA ALA A 298 -19.97 11.62 4.02
C ALA A 298 -19.36 10.26 3.71
N ALA A 299 -18.75 10.08 2.53
CA ALA A 299 -18.09 8.84 2.16
C ALA A 299 -16.85 8.55 3.05
N TRP A 300 -16.02 9.55 3.30
CA TRP A 300 -14.89 9.41 4.23
C TRP A 300 -15.35 9.21 5.67
N GLY A 301 -16.39 9.94 6.11
CA GLY A 301 -16.97 9.76 7.45
C GLY A 301 -17.36 8.32 7.72
N LYS A 302 -18.02 7.64 6.77
CA LYS A 302 -18.38 6.22 6.89
C LYS A 302 -17.17 5.30 7.01
N ARG A 303 -16.06 5.63 6.36
CA ARG A 303 -14.81 4.87 6.49
C ARG A 303 -14.24 5.04 7.90
N TRP A 304 -14.19 6.27 8.38
CA TRP A 304 -13.68 6.60 9.73
C TRP A 304 -14.53 6.06 10.86
N ASP A 305 -15.84 5.90 10.70
CA ASP A 305 -16.74 5.33 11.72
C ASP A 305 -16.26 3.94 12.22
N ILE A 306 -15.57 3.19 11.38
CA ILE A 306 -15.06 1.85 11.74
C ILE A 306 -13.53 1.86 11.85
N ALA A 307 -12.85 2.55 10.95
CA ALA A 307 -11.41 2.42 10.80
C ALA A 307 -10.61 3.31 11.75
N ASP A 308 -11.19 4.35 12.34
CA ASP A 308 -10.45 5.27 13.20
C ASP A 308 -9.88 4.54 14.43
N VAL A 309 -8.60 4.79 14.68
CA VAL A 309 -7.92 4.42 15.91
C VAL A 309 -7.66 5.71 16.67
N VAL A 310 -8.35 5.88 17.79
CA VAL A 310 -8.19 7.05 18.64
C VAL A 310 -7.08 6.79 19.64
N ILE A 311 -6.09 7.67 19.68
CA ILE A 311 -4.99 7.65 20.66
C ILE A 311 -5.07 8.91 21.49
N GLU A 312 -5.13 8.76 22.81
CA GLU A 312 -5.16 9.87 23.75
C GLU A 312 -3.80 10.06 24.41
N GLY A 313 -3.34 11.30 24.53
CA GLY A 313 -2.07 11.66 25.15
C GLY A 313 -0.89 11.84 24.18
N SER A 314 -1.06 11.56 22.87
CA SER A 314 -0.01 11.77 21.87
C SER A 314 -0.58 12.14 20.50
N ASP A 315 -0.60 13.43 20.17
CA ASP A 315 -1.01 13.91 18.83
C ASP A 315 -0.09 13.39 17.72
N GLU A 316 1.18 13.17 18.03
CA GLU A 316 2.16 12.63 17.09
C GLU A 316 1.84 11.17 16.69
N ALA A 317 1.51 10.34 17.68
CA ALA A 317 1.08 8.96 17.46
C ALA A 317 -0.27 8.92 16.73
N GLN A 318 -1.20 9.82 17.10
CA GLN A 318 -2.51 9.95 16.50
C GLN A 318 -2.43 10.37 15.02
N GLN A 319 -1.59 11.35 14.69
CA GLN A 319 -1.36 11.77 13.31
C GLN A 319 -0.82 10.60 12.48
N GLY A 320 0.14 9.87 13.02
CA GLY A 320 0.78 8.74 12.33
C GLY A 320 -0.21 7.66 11.91
N ILE A 321 -1.03 7.17 12.84
CA ILE A 321 -2.00 6.10 12.52
C ILE A 321 -3.08 6.57 11.54
N ARG A 322 -3.62 7.78 11.70
CA ARG A 322 -4.62 8.32 10.78
C ARG A 322 -4.07 8.57 9.39
N PHE A 323 -2.84 9.10 9.28
CA PHE A 323 -2.16 9.26 8.01
C PHE A 323 -2.00 7.93 7.26
N ASN A 324 -1.56 6.90 7.97
CA ASN A 324 -1.35 5.59 7.39
C ASN A 324 -2.67 4.95 6.91
N LEU A 325 -3.71 5.00 7.72
CA LEU A 325 -5.04 4.50 7.33
C LEU A 325 -5.64 5.31 6.16
N PHE A 326 -5.49 6.63 6.18
CA PHE A 326 -5.95 7.50 5.10
C PHE A 326 -5.30 7.14 3.75
N GLN A 327 -3.98 7.02 3.73
CA GLN A 327 -3.24 6.73 2.50
C GLN A 327 -3.51 5.31 1.99
N LEU A 328 -3.65 4.35 2.90
CA LEU A 328 -4.01 2.99 2.55
C LEU A 328 -5.40 2.91 1.88
N PHE A 329 -6.42 3.57 2.47
CA PHE A 329 -7.77 3.60 1.90
C PHE A 329 -7.88 4.49 0.66
N SER A 330 -7.03 5.49 0.51
CA SER A 330 -6.88 6.25 -0.74
C SER A 330 -6.36 5.39 -1.88
N THR A 331 -5.56 4.36 -1.57
CA THR A 331 -4.98 3.44 -2.56
C THR A 331 -5.93 2.28 -2.88
N TYR A 332 -6.56 1.67 -1.86
CA TYR A 332 -7.40 0.49 -2.03
C TYR A 332 -8.51 0.46 -0.99
N TYR A 333 -9.76 0.39 -1.47
CA TYR A 333 -10.94 0.21 -0.62
C TYR A 333 -11.72 -1.07 -0.92
N GLY A 334 -11.29 -1.86 -1.91
CA GLY A 334 -11.65 -3.26 -2.07
C GLY A 334 -12.90 -3.59 -2.88
N GLU A 335 -13.38 -2.70 -3.72
CA GLU A 335 -14.59 -2.96 -4.51
C GLU A 335 -14.32 -3.77 -5.79
N ASP A 336 -13.12 -3.67 -6.35
CA ASP A 336 -12.71 -4.32 -7.61
C ASP A 336 -11.80 -5.53 -7.35
N GLU A 337 -12.31 -6.75 -7.65
CA GLU A 337 -11.53 -7.99 -7.49
C GLU A 337 -10.39 -8.16 -8.52
N ARG A 338 -10.28 -7.25 -9.50
CA ARG A 338 -9.20 -7.19 -10.49
C ARG A 338 -8.00 -6.38 -9.99
N LEU A 339 -8.07 -5.78 -8.79
CA LEU A 339 -7.07 -4.90 -8.21
C LEU A 339 -6.46 -5.48 -6.94
N ASN A 340 -5.27 -4.97 -6.61
CA ASN A 340 -4.57 -5.27 -5.37
C ASN A 340 -3.82 -4.02 -4.89
N ILE A 341 -3.11 -4.13 -3.76
CA ILE A 341 -2.41 -3.02 -3.13
C ILE A 341 -0.96 -3.00 -3.60
N GLY A 342 -0.57 -1.93 -4.29
CA GLY A 342 0.83 -1.73 -4.66
C GLY A 342 1.61 -1.04 -3.55
N PRO A 343 2.92 -1.35 -3.35
CA PRO A 343 3.73 -0.78 -2.28
C PRO A 343 3.81 0.74 -2.26
N LYS A 344 3.78 1.40 -3.41
CA LYS A 344 3.76 2.87 -3.53
C LYS A 344 2.36 3.44 -3.87
N GLY A 345 1.38 2.58 -4.15
CA GLY A 345 0.03 3.00 -4.50
C GLY A 345 -0.01 4.03 -5.63
N PHE A 346 -0.66 5.18 -5.40
CA PHE A 346 -0.73 6.30 -6.34
C PHE A 346 0.27 7.43 -6.04
N THR A 347 1.32 7.14 -5.28
CA THR A 347 2.23 8.19 -4.78
C THR A 347 3.60 8.17 -5.43
N GLY A 348 3.89 7.18 -6.27
CA GLY A 348 5.17 7.06 -6.94
C GLY A 348 5.19 5.94 -7.98
N GLU A 349 6.21 5.98 -8.84
CA GLU A 349 6.38 5.06 -9.97
C GLU A 349 7.09 3.76 -9.55
N LYS A 350 8.06 3.85 -8.66
CA LYS A 350 8.80 2.70 -8.15
C LYS A 350 7.84 1.79 -7.38
N TYR A 351 7.68 0.55 -7.83
CA TYR A 351 6.76 -0.44 -7.24
C TYR A 351 5.28 0.00 -7.17
N GLY A 352 4.92 1.14 -7.74
CA GLY A 352 3.55 1.65 -7.71
C GLY A 352 2.59 0.75 -8.47
N GLY A 353 1.44 0.39 -7.88
CA GLY A 353 0.39 -0.40 -8.51
C GLY A 353 0.67 -1.89 -8.73
N ALA A 354 1.93 -2.33 -8.71
CA ALA A 354 2.30 -3.73 -8.80
C ALA A 354 2.03 -4.47 -7.48
N THR A 355 1.65 -5.74 -7.56
CA THR A 355 1.36 -6.55 -6.38
C THR A 355 2.61 -7.28 -5.89
N TYR A 356 2.82 -7.26 -4.58
CA TYR A 356 3.85 -7.98 -3.83
C TYR A 356 3.21 -8.91 -2.78
N TRP A 357 4.02 -9.68 -2.05
CA TRP A 357 3.57 -10.51 -0.92
C TRP A 357 3.09 -9.70 0.30
N ASP A 358 3.36 -8.42 0.31
CA ASP A 358 2.99 -7.47 1.37
C ASP A 358 1.49 -7.50 1.65
N THR A 359 0.66 -7.62 0.62
CA THR A 359 -0.79 -7.69 0.76
C THR A 359 -1.20 -8.88 1.63
N GLU A 360 -0.68 -10.05 1.32
CA GLU A 360 -1.04 -11.29 2.02
C GLU A 360 -0.46 -11.33 3.43
N ALA A 361 0.78 -10.89 3.58
CA ALA A 361 1.48 -10.96 4.86
C ALA A 361 1.08 -9.89 5.86
N TYR A 362 0.72 -8.69 5.40
CA TYR A 362 0.51 -7.52 6.26
C TYR A 362 -0.87 -6.88 6.11
N ALA A 363 -1.38 -6.72 4.87
CA ALA A 363 -2.62 -5.99 4.66
C ALA A 363 -3.88 -6.80 4.96
N VAL A 364 -3.91 -8.08 4.65
CA VAL A 364 -5.08 -8.95 4.86
C VAL A 364 -5.61 -8.88 6.29
N PRO A 365 -4.80 -8.98 7.36
CA PRO A 365 -5.32 -8.88 8.74
C PRO A 365 -6.04 -7.56 9.05
N LEU A 366 -5.57 -6.45 8.49
CA LEU A 366 -6.21 -5.14 8.64
C LEU A 366 -7.58 -5.12 7.94
N TYR A 367 -7.62 -5.50 6.67
CA TYR A 367 -8.88 -5.48 5.90
C TYR A 367 -9.92 -6.46 6.44
N LEU A 368 -9.51 -7.61 6.98
CA LEU A 368 -10.40 -8.53 7.72
C LEU A 368 -11.13 -7.83 8.88
N SER A 369 -10.44 -6.92 9.55
CA SER A 369 -10.95 -6.26 10.75
C SER A 369 -11.71 -4.97 10.45
N LEU A 370 -11.31 -4.19 9.44
CA LEU A 370 -11.81 -2.83 9.20
C LEU A 370 -12.76 -2.70 8.01
N ALA A 371 -12.78 -3.67 7.12
CA ALA A 371 -13.59 -3.63 5.91
C ALA A 371 -14.69 -4.70 5.92
N ASP A 372 -15.59 -4.62 4.95
CA ASP A 372 -16.53 -5.70 4.66
C ASP A 372 -15.76 -6.98 4.25
N GLU A 373 -16.27 -8.15 4.64
CA GLU A 373 -15.66 -9.45 4.33
C GLU A 373 -15.39 -9.63 2.81
N LYS A 374 -16.26 -9.05 1.98
CA LYS A 374 -16.09 -9.04 0.52
C LYS A 374 -14.75 -8.45 0.08
N VAL A 375 -14.24 -7.43 0.77
CA VAL A 375 -12.98 -6.75 0.43
C VAL A 375 -11.80 -7.71 0.51
N THR A 376 -11.67 -8.41 1.63
CA THR A 376 -10.61 -9.42 1.78
C THR A 376 -10.80 -10.59 0.81
N LYS A 377 -12.05 -11.02 0.60
CA LYS A 377 -12.36 -12.06 -0.38
C LYS A 377 -11.95 -11.65 -1.81
N ASN A 378 -12.10 -10.38 -2.18
CA ASN A 378 -11.63 -9.85 -3.46
C ASN A 378 -10.09 -9.93 -3.59
N LEU A 379 -9.34 -9.64 -2.52
CA LEU A 379 -7.88 -9.81 -2.52
C LEU A 379 -7.46 -11.28 -2.76
N LEU A 380 -8.19 -12.23 -2.16
CA LEU A 380 -7.93 -13.66 -2.40
C LEU A 380 -8.33 -14.08 -3.82
N LYS A 381 -9.46 -13.60 -4.34
CA LYS A 381 -9.91 -13.85 -5.71
C LYS A 381 -8.93 -13.31 -6.75
N TYR A 382 -8.33 -12.15 -6.51
CA TYR A 382 -7.28 -11.61 -7.37
C TYR A 382 -6.16 -12.65 -7.60
N ARG A 383 -5.66 -13.27 -6.52
CA ARG A 383 -4.67 -14.35 -6.64
C ARG A 383 -5.23 -15.60 -7.31
N ARG A 384 -6.47 -15.98 -6.99
CA ARG A 384 -7.11 -17.15 -7.62
C ARG A 384 -7.24 -16.98 -9.14
N GLN A 385 -7.59 -15.79 -9.62
CA GLN A 385 -7.68 -15.49 -11.05
C GLN A 385 -6.33 -15.61 -11.76
N GLN A 386 -5.23 -15.39 -11.06
CA GLN A 386 -3.86 -15.47 -11.57
C GLN A 386 -3.23 -16.86 -11.49
N LEU A 387 -3.95 -17.88 -11.03
CA LEU A 387 -3.43 -19.24 -10.88
C LEU A 387 -2.84 -19.81 -12.19
N PRO A 388 -3.45 -19.64 -13.38
CA PRO A 388 -2.85 -20.11 -14.63
C PRO A 388 -1.48 -19.48 -14.93
N GLN A 389 -1.30 -18.19 -14.61
CA GLN A 389 -0.03 -17.47 -14.77
C GLN A 389 1.01 -17.95 -13.74
N ALA A 390 0.60 -18.19 -12.50
CA ALA A 390 1.47 -18.78 -11.49
C ALA A 390 1.95 -20.18 -11.88
N GLN A 391 1.10 -21.00 -12.50
CA GLN A 391 1.50 -22.29 -13.08
C GLN A 391 2.49 -22.11 -14.25
N HIS A 392 2.31 -21.08 -15.08
CA HIS A 392 3.26 -20.73 -16.12
C HIS A 392 4.63 -20.36 -15.54
N ASN A 393 4.67 -19.50 -14.51
CA ASN A 393 5.91 -19.12 -13.83
C ASN A 393 6.67 -20.35 -13.27
N ALA A 394 5.96 -21.29 -12.63
CA ALA A 394 6.57 -22.53 -12.16
C ALA A 394 7.20 -23.34 -13.29
N ARG A 395 6.49 -23.51 -14.41
CA ARG A 395 7.01 -24.24 -15.58
C ARG A 395 8.24 -23.56 -16.19
N GLN A 396 8.32 -22.23 -16.20
CA GLN A 396 9.51 -21.51 -16.66
C GLN A 396 10.74 -21.81 -15.80
N GLN A 397 10.54 -22.09 -14.51
CA GLN A 397 11.59 -22.52 -13.58
C GLN A 397 11.86 -24.05 -13.65
N GLY A 398 11.16 -24.79 -14.50
CA GLY A 398 11.25 -26.25 -14.59
C GLY A 398 10.57 -26.97 -13.42
N LEU A 399 9.60 -26.34 -12.76
CA LEU A 399 8.91 -26.84 -11.58
C LEU A 399 7.42 -27.11 -11.86
N LYS A 400 6.84 -28.00 -11.05
CA LYS A 400 5.41 -28.32 -11.07
C LYS A 400 4.61 -27.32 -10.22
N GLY A 401 3.28 -27.43 -10.32
CA GLY A 401 2.36 -26.63 -9.53
C GLY A 401 2.37 -25.16 -9.92
N ALA A 402 2.20 -24.26 -8.95
CA ALA A 402 2.12 -22.83 -9.17
C ALA A 402 3.16 -22.08 -8.34
N LEU A 403 3.90 -21.16 -8.99
CA LEU A 403 4.77 -20.18 -8.37
C LEU A 403 4.22 -18.78 -8.64
N TYR A 404 3.61 -18.20 -7.64
CA TYR A 404 3.17 -16.81 -7.74
C TYR A 404 4.37 -15.88 -7.89
N PRO A 405 4.25 -14.80 -8.68
CA PRO A 405 5.37 -13.91 -8.94
C PRO A 405 5.74 -13.09 -7.70
N MET A 406 6.97 -12.60 -7.66
CA MET A 406 7.40 -11.63 -6.68
C MET A 406 6.67 -10.30 -6.90
N VAL A 407 6.65 -9.85 -8.16
CA VAL A 407 6.02 -8.60 -8.59
C VAL A 407 5.12 -8.86 -9.77
N THR A 408 3.90 -8.35 -9.75
CA THR A 408 2.97 -8.57 -10.86
C THR A 408 1.85 -7.55 -10.96
N PHE A 409 1.32 -7.41 -12.19
CA PHE A 409 0.02 -6.81 -12.48
C PHE A 409 -1.02 -7.87 -12.92
N THR A 410 -0.57 -9.00 -13.48
CA THR A 410 -1.44 -9.99 -14.14
C THR A 410 -1.28 -11.41 -13.63
N GLY A 411 -0.30 -11.65 -12.75
CA GLY A 411 0.11 -12.99 -12.33
C GLY A 411 1.39 -13.49 -13.03
N VAL A 412 1.82 -12.82 -14.09
CA VAL A 412 3.12 -13.04 -14.73
C VAL A 412 4.19 -12.29 -13.95
N GLU A 413 5.34 -12.92 -13.71
CA GLU A 413 6.49 -12.24 -13.08
C GLU A 413 6.96 -11.08 -13.95
N CYS A 414 7.00 -9.88 -13.38
CA CYS A 414 7.37 -8.68 -14.11
C CYS A 414 8.28 -7.73 -13.32
N HIS A 415 9.00 -8.26 -12.33
CA HIS A 415 10.07 -7.51 -11.71
C HIS A 415 11.20 -7.27 -12.71
N ASN A 416 11.99 -6.23 -12.47
CA ASN A 416 13.22 -6.03 -13.25
C ASN A 416 14.17 -7.21 -13.05
N GLU A 417 15.18 -7.32 -13.90
CA GLU A 417 16.13 -8.43 -13.92
C GLU A 417 17.03 -8.50 -12.67
N TRP A 418 16.54 -9.10 -11.64
CA TRP A 418 17.26 -9.37 -10.41
C TRP A 418 17.04 -10.83 -9.97
N GLU A 419 18.11 -11.50 -9.55
CA GLU A 419 18.08 -12.90 -9.11
C GLU A 419 17.08 -13.17 -8.00
N ILE A 420 16.79 -12.17 -7.16
CA ILE A 420 15.83 -12.26 -6.07
C ILE A 420 14.43 -12.72 -6.53
N THR A 421 14.05 -12.49 -7.78
CA THR A 421 12.74 -12.90 -8.32
C THR A 421 12.51 -14.40 -8.29
N PHE A 422 13.54 -15.21 -8.38
CA PHE A 422 13.44 -16.69 -8.28
C PHE A 422 14.06 -17.25 -6.99
N GLU A 423 14.66 -16.41 -6.16
CA GLU A 423 15.21 -16.79 -4.85
C GLU A 423 14.21 -16.53 -3.72
N GLU A 424 13.46 -15.44 -3.76
CA GLU A 424 12.51 -15.02 -2.72
C GLU A 424 11.16 -15.75 -2.84
N ILE A 425 11.22 -17.08 -2.81
CA ILE A 425 10.06 -17.94 -3.06
C ILE A 425 9.11 -18.08 -1.86
N HIS A 426 9.44 -17.55 -0.69
CA HIS A 426 8.56 -17.54 0.49
C HIS A 426 7.24 -16.80 0.22
N ARG A 427 7.18 -15.88 -0.76
CA ARG A 427 5.94 -15.27 -1.24
C ARG A 427 4.86 -16.31 -1.60
N ASN A 428 5.31 -17.47 -2.06
CA ASN A 428 4.46 -18.61 -2.43
C ASN A 428 3.87 -19.34 -1.21
N GLY A 429 4.20 -18.93 -0.01
CA GLY A 429 3.57 -19.37 1.23
C GLY A 429 2.69 -18.30 1.86
N ALA A 430 2.94 -17.01 1.57
CA ALA A 430 2.14 -15.91 2.09
C ALA A 430 0.68 -15.98 1.57
N ILE A 431 0.47 -16.42 0.33
CA ILE A 431 -0.88 -16.56 -0.27
C ILE A 431 -1.69 -17.66 0.44
N PRO A 432 -1.19 -18.89 0.64
CA PRO A 432 -1.81 -19.87 1.51
C PRO A 432 -2.09 -19.35 2.93
N TYR A 433 -1.19 -18.56 3.50
CA TYR A 433 -1.36 -17.98 4.82
C TYR A 433 -2.50 -16.95 4.86
N ALA A 434 -2.69 -16.17 3.80
CA ALA A 434 -3.83 -15.27 3.67
C ALA A 434 -5.17 -16.03 3.57
N ILE A 435 -5.20 -17.16 2.86
CA ILE A 435 -6.37 -18.05 2.78
C ILE A 435 -6.69 -18.61 4.18
N TYR A 436 -5.67 -19.04 4.92
CA TYR A 436 -5.81 -19.49 6.31
C TYR A 436 -6.36 -18.37 7.20
N ASN A 437 -5.79 -17.18 7.15
CA ASN A 437 -6.23 -16.04 7.94
C ASN A 437 -7.70 -15.67 7.67
N TYR A 438 -8.07 -15.61 6.39
CA TYR A 438 -9.46 -15.35 6.00
C TYR A 438 -10.42 -16.39 6.59
N THR A 439 -10.14 -17.68 6.37
CA THR A 439 -10.98 -18.76 6.83
C THR A 439 -11.07 -18.79 8.35
N ASN A 440 -9.94 -18.65 9.03
CA ASN A 440 -9.88 -18.68 10.50
C ASN A 440 -10.58 -17.47 11.13
N TYR A 441 -10.40 -16.28 10.59
CA TYR A 441 -10.99 -15.04 11.09
C TYR A 441 -12.50 -14.99 10.87
N THR A 442 -12.96 -15.21 9.63
CA THR A 442 -14.36 -15.09 9.25
C THR A 442 -15.19 -16.32 9.62
N GLY A 443 -14.58 -17.49 9.64
CA GLY A 443 -15.27 -18.77 9.72
C GLY A 443 -15.91 -19.21 8.40
N ASP A 444 -15.71 -18.48 7.30
CA ASP A 444 -16.20 -18.85 5.97
C ASP A 444 -15.29 -19.91 5.33
N GLU A 445 -15.72 -21.14 5.42
CA GLU A 445 -15.05 -22.28 4.79
C GLU A 445 -15.43 -22.50 3.33
N THR A 446 -16.42 -21.78 2.83
CA THR A 446 -16.90 -21.96 1.44
C THR A 446 -15.85 -21.54 0.43
N TYR A 447 -15.15 -20.42 0.69
CA TYR A 447 -14.02 -20.00 -0.14
C TYR A 447 -12.88 -21.05 -0.12
N LEU A 448 -12.51 -21.54 1.08
CA LEU A 448 -11.48 -22.56 1.22
C LEU A 448 -11.84 -23.85 0.47
N ALA A 449 -13.08 -24.33 0.63
CA ALA A 449 -13.55 -25.57 0.01
C ALA A 449 -13.54 -25.55 -1.52
N HIS A 450 -13.65 -24.37 -2.11
CA HIS A 450 -13.72 -24.20 -3.57
C HIS A 450 -12.45 -23.52 -4.10
N GLU A 451 -12.43 -22.21 -4.16
CA GLU A 451 -11.37 -21.40 -4.79
C GLU A 451 -10.03 -21.50 -4.04
N GLY A 452 -10.09 -21.57 -2.71
CA GLY A 452 -8.89 -21.68 -1.88
C GLY A 452 -8.11 -22.98 -2.13
N LEU A 453 -8.80 -24.13 -2.20
CA LEU A 453 -8.15 -25.42 -2.47
C LEU A 453 -7.55 -25.51 -3.87
N ASP A 454 -8.11 -24.82 -4.87
CA ASP A 454 -7.49 -24.72 -6.20
C ASP A 454 -6.07 -24.13 -6.09
N VAL A 455 -5.92 -23.07 -5.30
CA VAL A 455 -4.64 -22.40 -5.07
C VAL A 455 -3.71 -23.26 -4.20
N LEU A 456 -4.22 -23.74 -3.07
CA LEU A 456 -3.44 -24.49 -2.08
C LEU A 456 -2.79 -25.74 -2.68
N VAL A 457 -3.54 -26.51 -3.48
CA VAL A 457 -3.03 -27.75 -4.08
C VAL A 457 -1.90 -27.47 -5.07
N GLU A 458 -2.04 -26.47 -5.92
CA GLU A 458 -1.00 -26.13 -6.89
C GLU A 458 0.24 -25.53 -6.23
N VAL A 459 0.07 -24.74 -5.16
CA VAL A 459 1.21 -24.23 -4.37
C VAL A 459 1.89 -25.39 -3.60
N ALA A 460 1.12 -26.35 -3.06
CA ALA A 460 1.69 -27.54 -2.41
C ALA A 460 2.50 -28.39 -3.40
N ARG A 461 1.99 -28.58 -4.64
CA ARG A 461 2.72 -29.26 -5.73
C ARG A 461 4.03 -28.56 -6.05
N PHE A 462 4.05 -27.21 -6.06
CA PHE A 462 5.28 -26.44 -6.23
C PHE A 462 6.29 -26.74 -5.11
N TRP A 463 5.89 -26.65 -3.86
CA TRP A 463 6.79 -26.88 -2.73
C TRP A 463 7.32 -28.33 -2.72
N ALA A 464 6.46 -29.31 -2.99
CA ALA A 464 6.87 -30.72 -3.04
C ALA A 464 7.87 -31.03 -4.14
N ASP A 465 7.85 -30.26 -5.25
CA ASP A 465 8.81 -30.40 -6.36
C ASP A 465 10.07 -29.54 -6.16
N ARG A 466 9.96 -28.40 -5.45
CA ARG A 466 11.06 -27.46 -5.21
C ARG A 466 12.06 -27.92 -4.15
N VAL A 467 11.60 -28.64 -3.12
CA VAL A 467 12.49 -29.23 -2.12
C VAL A 467 13.32 -30.36 -2.74
N HIS A 468 14.48 -30.62 -2.17
CA HIS A 468 15.26 -31.81 -2.55
C HIS A 468 15.64 -32.62 -1.33
N TYR A 469 15.75 -33.95 -1.54
CA TYR A 469 16.16 -34.86 -0.49
C TYR A 469 17.68 -34.96 -0.42
N SER A 470 18.24 -34.67 0.75
CA SER A 470 19.65 -34.89 1.06
C SER A 470 19.85 -36.28 1.64
N ALA A 471 20.33 -37.22 0.87
CA ALA A 471 20.66 -38.57 1.35
C ALA A 471 21.72 -38.55 2.47
N ARG A 472 22.58 -37.53 2.50
CA ARG A 472 23.62 -37.39 3.52
C ARG A 472 23.02 -37.12 4.91
N ASN A 473 21.94 -36.32 4.94
CA ASN A 473 21.35 -35.85 6.20
C ASN A 473 20.02 -36.53 6.52
N ASP A 474 19.48 -37.35 5.62
CA ASP A 474 18.12 -37.90 5.67
C ASP A 474 17.07 -36.83 5.90
N LYS A 475 17.19 -35.70 5.20
CA LYS A 475 16.33 -34.51 5.32
C LYS A 475 15.97 -33.92 3.97
N TYR A 476 14.78 -33.28 3.90
CA TYR A 476 14.44 -32.38 2.80
C TYR A 476 14.99 -31.00 3.07
N MET A 477 15.55 -30.38 2.04
CA MET A 477 16.25 -29.10 2.07
C MET A 477 15.77 -28.18 0.96
N ILE A 478 15.96 -26.89 1.13
CA ILE A 478 15.73 -25.87 0.11
C ILE A 478 17.01 -25.03 -0.02
N HIS A 479 17.63 -25.08 -1.19
CA HIS A 479 18.86 -24.34 -1.49
C HIS A 479 18.60 -23.22 -2.49
N GLY A 480 19.48 -22.20 -2.49
CA GLY A 480 19.46 -21.11 -3.45
C GLY A 480 18.23 -20.23 -3.31
N VAL A 481 18.00 -19.70 -2.12
CA VAL A 481 16.86 -18.84 -1.81
C VAL A 481 17.31 -17.53 -1.16
N THR A 482 16.40 -16.58 -1.10
CA THR A 482 16.49 -15.38 -0.28
C THR A 482 15.28 -15.39 0.65
N GLY A 483 15.51 -15.21 1.95
CA GLY A 483 14.45 -15.01 2.94
C GLY A 483 13.91 -13.58 2.90
N PRO A 484 13.01 -13.20 3.83
CA PRO A 484 12.58 -11.81 3.99
C PRO A 484 13.74 -10.84 4.23
N ASN A 485 14.84 -11.30 4.85
CA ASN A 485 16.08 -10.54 4.93
C ASN A 485 16.78 -10.51 3.58
N GLU A 486 16.45 -9.55 2.73
CA GLU A 486 17.02 -9.38 1.40
C GLU A 486 18.51 -8.98 1.40
N TYR A 487 19.13 -8.78 2.58
CA TYR A 487 20.58 -8.60 2.72
C TYR A 487 21.35 -9.93 2.68
N GLU A 488 20.65 -10.99 2.29
CA GLU A 488 21.18 -12.32 1.99
C GLU A 488 20.67 -12.76 0.62
N ASN A 489 21.58 -13.29 -0.20
CA ASN A 489 21.20 -13.86 -1.51
C ASN A 489 21.77 -15.27 -1.64
N ASN A 490 21.07 -16.13 -2.38
CA ASN A 490 21.48 -17.47 -2.73
C ASN A 490 21.94 -18.30 -1.52
N ILE A 491 21.18 -18.19 -0.43
CA ILE A 491 21.44 -18.94 0.81
C ILE A 491 20.75 -20.29 0.80
N ASN A 492 21.15 -21.18 1.72
CA ASN A 492 20.60 -22.51 1.86
C ASN A 492 19.84 -22.64 3.18
N ASN A 493 18.70 -23.33 3.13
CA ASN A 493 17.91 -23.68 4.29
C ASN A 493 17.53 -22.45 5.15
N ASN A 494 16.95 -21.44 4.49
CA ASN A 494 16.33 -20.34 5.24
C ASN A 494 15.22 -20.91 6.14
N TRP A 495 15.35 -20.72 7.45
CA TRP A 495 14.45 -21.30 8.43
C TRP A 495 12.99 -20.92 8.17
N TYR A 496 12.73 -19.64 7.87
CA TYR A 496 11.38 -19.16 7.56
C TYR A 496 10.81 -19.84 6.32
N THR A 497 11.56 -19.89 5.23
CA THR A 497 11.14 -20.53 3.97
C THR A 497 10.85 -22.03 4.17
N ASN A 498 11.73 -22.75 4.88
CA ASN A 498 11.55 -24.18 5.16
C ASN A 498 10.30 -24.41 6.05
N THR A 499 10.11 -23.58 7.07
CA THR A 499 8.93 -23.66 7.97
C THR A 499 7.64 -23.39 7.19
N LEU A 500 7.64 -22.39 6.34
CA LEU A 500 6.48 -21.99 5.54
C LEU A 500 6.12 -23.07 4.52
N ALA A 501 7.11 -23.65 3.83
CA ALA A 501 6.91 -24.75 2.89
C ALA A 501 6.26 -25.97 3.57
N ALA A 502 6.79 -26.40 4.70
CA ALA A 502 6.23 -27.52 5.46
C ALA A 502 4.81 -27.22 5.96
N TRP A 503 4.58 -26.01 6.45
CA TRP A 503 3.24 -25.59 6.89
C TRP A 503 2.22 -25.61 5.76
N VAL A 504 2.57 -25.14 4.56
CA VAL A 504 1.68 -25.16 3.39
C VAL A 504 1.28 -26.59 3.02
N LEU A 505 2.24 -27.54 3.04
CA LEU A 505 1.96 -28.95 2.76
C LEU A 505 1.01 -29.56 3.80
N SER A 506 1.21 -29.28 5.09
CA SER A 506 0.31 -29.72 6.18
C SER A 506 -1.07 -29.13 6.03
N TYR A 507 -1.17 -27.80 5.94
CA TYR A 507 -2.44 -27.10 5.86
C TYR A 507 -3.26 -27.51 4.64
N THR A 508 -2.62 -27.71 3.48
CA THR A 508 -3.29 -28.21 2.27
C THR A 508 -3.82 -29.63 2.49
N SER A 509 -3.03 -30.52 3.09
CA SER A 509 -3.45 -31.90 3.38
C SER A 509 -4.63 -31.94 4.36
N GLU A 510 -4.60 -31.15 5.41
CA GLU A 510 -5.69 -31.01 6.39
C GLU A 510 -6.96 -30.45 5.75
N SER A 511 -6.82 -29.43 4.89
CA SER A 511 -7.93 -28.82 4.16
C SER A 511 -8.59 -29.82 3.19
N LEU A 512 -7.80 -30.65 2.48
CA LEU A 512 -8.31 -31.71 1.61
C LEU A 512 -9.01 -32.83 2.40
N ALA A 513 -8.52 -33.16 3.59
CA ALA A 513 -9.18 -34.14 4.47
C ALA A 513 -10.54 -33.64 4.96
N LYS A 514 -10.67 -32.33 5.18
CA LYS A 514 -11.91 -31.68 5.60
C LYS A 514 -12.90 -31.46 4.47
N HIS A 515 -12.41 -31.08 3.28
CA HIS A 515 -13.20 -30.74 2.11
C HIS A 515 -12.79 -31.61 0.92
N SER A 516 -13.59 -32.63 0.62
CA SER A 516 -13.30 -33.53 -0.49
C SER A 516 -13.38 -32.82 -1.86
N ARG A 517 -12.27 -32.82 -2.62
CA ARG A 517 -12.13 -32.21 -3.96
C ARG A 517 -11.51 -33.20 -4.94
N ALA A 518 -12.31 -34.21 -5.31
CA ALA A 518 -11.86 -35.25 -6.26
C ALA A 518 -11.47 -34.70 -7.63
N ASP A 519 -12.02 -33.57 -8.04
CA ASP A 519 -11.71 -32.88 -9.29
C ASP A 519 -10.25 -32.34 -9.35
N LEU A 520 -9.62 -32.09 -8.22
CA LEU A 520 -8.21 -31.67 -8.15
C LEU A 520 -7.21 -32.81 -8.40
N ASN A 521 -7.69 -34.05 -8.47
CA ASN A 521 -6.92 -35.25 -8.80
C ASN A 521 -5.66 -35.43 -7.94
N VAL A 522 -5.72 -35.07 -6.66
CA VAL A 522 -4.62 -35.30 -5.72
C VAL A 522 -4.56 -36.78 -5.37
N THR A 523 -3.42 -37.41 -5.60
CA THR A 523 -3.25 -38.84 -5.38
C THR A 523 -2.80 -39.16 -3.95
N ALA A 524 -2.99 -40.41 -3.53
CA ALA A 524 -2.50 -40.87 -2.22
C ALA A 524 -0.96 -40.80 -2.14
N GLU A 525 -0.27 -40.99 -3.26
CA GLU A 525 1.18 -40.89 -3.36
C GLU A 525 1.65 -39.42 -3.18
N GLU A 526 0.91 -38.46 -3.74
CA GLU A 526 1.21 -37.05 -3.51
C GLU A 526 1.05 -36.68 -2.00
N LEU A 527 -0.05 -37.09 -1.38
CA LEU A 527 -0.27 -36.85 0.06
C LEU A 527 0.78 -37.52 0.94
N ALA A 528 1.16 -38.78 0.62
CA ALA A 528 2.21 -39.47 1.34
C ALA A 528 3.57 -38.76 1.18
N LYS A 529 3.85 -38.22 -0.02
CA LYS A 529 5.05 -37.43 -0.28
C LYS A 529 5.07 -36.13 0.48
N TRP A 530 3.95 -35.43 0.55
CA TRP A 530 3.84 -34.19 1.34
C TRP A 530 4.07 -34.45 2.83
N SER A 531 3.48 -35.52 3.39
CA SER A 531 3.72 -35.92 4.78
C SER A 531 5.20 -36.25 5.03
N GLU A 532 5.84 -37.03 4.13
CA GLU A 532 7.26 -37.34 4.25
C GLU A 532 8.15 -36.10 4.26
N ILE A 533 7.85 -35.11 3.39
CA ILE A 533 8.57 -33.83 3.35
C ILE A 533 8.44 -33.08 4.66
N VAL A 534 7.22 -32.97 5.20
CA VAL A 534 6.95 -32.30 6.48
C VAL A 534 7.73 -32.96 7.62
N ASP A 535 7.68 -34.30 7.73
CA ASP A 535 8.33 -35.06 8.80
C ASP A 535 9.86 -34.97 8.74
N LYS A 536 10.41 -34.81 7.56
CA LYS A 536 11.86 -34.79 7.31
C LYS A 536 12.42 -33.42 6.92
N MET A 537 11.63 -32.35 7.00
CA MET A 537 12.13 -31.01 6.69
C MET A 537 13.31 -30.64 7.60
N TYR A 538 14.32 -30.03 7.03
CA TYR A 538 15.48 -29.55 7.77
C TYR A 538 15.24 -28.14 8.29
N TYR A 539 15.49 -27.96 9.60
CA TYR A 539 15.43 -26.66 10.27
C TYR A 539 16.77 -26.35 10.93
N PRO A 540 17.50 -25.32 10.46
CA PRO A 540 18.74 -24.93 11.13
C PRO A 540 18.46 -24.46 12.55
N TYR A 541 19.25 -24.98 13.52
CA TYR A 541 19.11 -24.64 14.94
C TYR A 541 20.49 -24.61 15.61
N ASP A 542 20.73 -23.64 16.49
CA ASP A 542 21.94 -23.53 17.29
C ASP A 542 21.65 -23.94 18.74
N GLU A 543 22.21 -25.06 19.18
CA GLU A 543 21.99 -25.62 20.53
C GLU A 543 22.60 -24.74 21.62
N LYS A 544 23.68 -24.01 21.34
CA LYS A 544 24.38 -23.19 22.31
C LYS A 544 23.58 -21.93 22.66
N GLU A 545 23.12 -21.25 21.64
CA GLU A 545 22.30 -20.03 21.78
C GLU A 545 20.83 -20.35 22.01
N GLY A 546 20.38 -21.56 21.66
CA GLY A 546 18.98 -22.00 21.77
C GLY A 546 18.05 -21.27 20.81
N VAL A 547 18.53 -20.95 19.59
CA VAL A 547 17.79 -20.16 18.60
C VAL A 547 17.62 -20.91 17.28
N PHE A 548 16.58 -20.60 16.55
CA PHE A 548 16.45 -20.96 15.14
C PHE A 548 17.47 -20.16 14.34
N VAL A 549 18.22 -20.82 13.45
CA VAL A 549 19.26 -20.15 12.66
C VAL A 549 18.67 -19.70 11.34
N GLN A 550 18.88 -18.43 10.98
CA GLN A 550 18.26 -17.83 9.80
C GLN A 550 18.53 -18.63 8.51
N HIS A 551 19.77 -19.12 8.32
CA HIS A 551 20.17 -19.99 7.23
C HIS A 551 21.51 -20.68 7.54
N ASP A 552 21.89 -21.68 6.74
CA ASP A 552 23.19 -22.34 6.85
C ASP A 552 24.32 -21.32 6.77
N GLY A 553 25.25 -21.36 7.72
CA GLY A 553 26.41 -20.46 7.80
C GLY A 553 26.15 -19.09 8.43
N PHE A 554 24.92 -18.76 8.86
CA PHE A 554 24.65 -17.48 9.51
C PHE A 554 25.47 -17.29 10.80
N MET A 555 25.60 -18.35 11.60
CA MET A 555 26.34 -18.33 12.86
C MET A 555 27.86 -18.17 12.70
N ASP A 556 28.37 -18.37 11.49
CA ASP A 556 29.82 -18.20 11.17
C ASP A 556 30.19 -16.76 10.78
N LYS A 557 29.19 -15.86 10.70
CA LYS A 557 29.44 -14.44 10.43
C LYS A 557 29.99 -13.71 11.65
N ASP A 558 30.54 -12.52 11.43
CA ASP A 558 30.98 -11.62 12.51
C ASP A 558 29.75 -11.01 13.23
N LEU A 559 29.13 -11.79 14.10
CA LEU A 559 27.90 -11.43 14.79
C LEU A 559 28.15 -10.25 15.74
N ARG A 560 27.51 -9.13 15.45
CA ARG A 560 27.59 -7.90 16.25
C ARG A 560 26.31 -7.08 16.12
N PRO A 561 25.94 -6.31 17.15
CA PRO A 561 24.74 -5.49 17.11
C PRO A 561 24.89 -4.26 16.19
N VAL A 562 23.77 -3.72 15.72
CA VAL A 562 23.70 -2.45 14.96
C VAL A 562 24.32 -1.29 15.73
N SER A 563 24.25 -1.31 17.06
CA SER A 563 24.88 -0.28 17.92
C SER A 563 26.41 -0.23 17.83
N ALA A 564 27.06 -1.22 17.20
CA ALA A 564 28.48 -1.23 16.92
C ALA A 564 28.85 -0.56 15.57
N LEU A 565 27.88 -0.10 14.79
CA LEU A 565 28.08 0.65 13.55
C LEU A 565 28.23 2.14 13.82
N ASP A 566 28.99 2.82 12.96
CA ASP A 566 28.99 4.28 12.92
C ASP A 566 27.65 4.80 12.35
N ALA A 567 27.15 5.91 12.87
CA ALA A 567 25.90 6.50 12.38
C ALA A 567 25.96 6.84 10.88
N THR A 568 27.15 7.10 10.34
CA THR A 568 27.39 7.38 8.91
C THR A 568 27.31 6.14 8.01
N ASP A 569 27.33 4.94 8.59
CA ASP A 569 27.12 3.70 7.83
C ASP A 569 25.65 3.49 7.44
N LEU A 570 24.71 4.12 8.17
CA LEU A 570 23.28 3.91 7.99
C LEU A 570 22.64 4.99 7.07
N PRO A 571 21.73 4.60 6.15
CA PRO A 571 21.31 3.23 5.84
C PRO A 571 22.41 2.45 5.10
N LEU A 572 22.54 1.16 5.40
CA LEU A 572 23.60 0.32 4.81
C LEU A 572 23.51 0.28 3.28
N ASN A 573 22.31 0.15 2.72
CA ASN A 573 22.09 0.08 1.27
C ASN A 573 22.52 1.33 0.51
N GLN A 574 22.64 2.47 1.17
CA GLN A 574 23.10 3.73 0.57
C GLN A 574 24.61 3.96 0.81
N ASN A 575 25.19 3.36 1.83
CA ASN A 575 26.57 3.67 2.29
C ASN A 575 27.56 2.51 2.16
N TRP A 576 27.08 1.26 2.05
CA TRP A 576 27.93 0.08 1.91
C TRP A 576 27.85 -0.52 0.52
N SER A 577 28.93 -1.20 0.09
CA SER A 577 28.86 -2.05 -1.10
C SER A 577 27.98 -3.27 -0.84
N TRP A 578 27.33 -3.76 -1.88
CA TRP A 578 26.49 -4.95 -1.79
C TRP A 578 27.26 -6.17 -1.27
N ASP A 579 28.51 -6.37 -1.70
CA ASP A 579 29.40 -7.41 -1.17
C ASP A 579 29.59 -7.31 0.37
N LYS A 580 29.78 -6.09 0.89
CA LYS A 580 29.94 -5.87 2.34
C LYS A 580 28.64 -6.19 3.09
N ILE A 581 27.49 -5.83 2.53
CA ILE A 581 26.16 -6.13 3.09
C ILE A 581 25.97 -7.64 3.17
N LEU A 582 26.12 -8.36 2.06
CA LEU A 582 25.91 -9.82 1.99
C LEU A 582 26.79 -10.62 2.96
N ARG A 583 27.98 -10.13 3.28
CA ARG A 583 28.89 -10.78 4.25
C ARG A 583 28.64 -10.38 5.70
N SER A 584 27.80 -9.37 5.93
CA SER A 584 27.52 -8.87 7.27
C SER A 584 26.44 -9.69 7.99
N PRO A 585 26.33 -9.60 9.32
CA PRO A 585 25.25 -10.23 10.08
C PRO A 585 23.98 -9.36 10.12
N PHE A 586 24.00 -8.18 9.50
CA PHE A 586 22.92 -7.22 9.64
C PHE A 586 21.70 -7.64 8.82
N ILE A 587 20.54 -7.43 9.40
CA ILE A 587 19.24 -7.91 8.92
C ILE A 587 18.42 -6.72 8.49
N LYS A 588 17.98 -6.72 7.22
CA LYS A 588 17.15 -5.64 6.64
C LYS A 588 15.78 -5.57 7.29
N GLN A 589 15.15 -6.73 7.49
CA GLN A 589 13.81 -6.88 8.07
C GLN A 589 13.64 -8.25 8.72
N ALA A 590 12.59 -8.42 9.52
CA ALA A 590 12.25 -9.67 10.20
C ALA A 590 12.27 -10.86 9.22
N ASP A 591 13.02 -11.91 9.58
CA ASP A 591 13.16 -13.17 8.85
C ASP A 591 12.72 -14.34 9.73
N VAL A 592 13.57 -14.85 10.62
CA VAL A 592 13.13 -15.81 11.65
C VAL A 592 11.96 -15.24 12.47
N LEU A 593 12.02 -13.97 12.84
CA LEU A 593 10.96 -13.32 13.59
C LEU A 593 9.65 -13.19 12.79
N GLN A 594 9.70 -13.12 11.46
CA GLN A 594 8.51 -13.19 10.61
C GLN A 594 7.81 -14.54 10.74
N GLY A 595 8.56 -15.63 10.74
CA GLY A 595 8.01 -16.97 10.94
C GLY A 595 7.46 -17.18 12.34
N ILE A 596 8.12 -16.65 13.36
CA ILE A 596 7.63 -16.67 14.75
C ILE A 596 6.32 -15.86 14.88
N TYR A 597 6.19 -14.75 14.17
CA TYR A 597 4.93 -14.00 14.11
C TYR A 597 3.82 -14.80 13.42
N PHE A 598 4.09 -15.40 12.26
CA PHE A 598 3.08 -16.18 11.51
C PHE A 598 2.57 -17.39 12.29
N PHE A 599 3.47 -18.12 12.92
CA PHE A 599 3.17 -19.39 13.59
C PHE A 599 3.31 -19.30 15.11
N GLY A 600 2.99 -18.13 15.67
CA GLY A 600 3.22 -17.80 17.07
C GLY A 600 2.55 -18.74 18.08
N ASN A 601 1.46 -19.43 17.71
CA ASN A 601 0.83 -20.45 18.55
C ASN A 601 1.66 -21.74 18.67
N GLN A 602 2.68 -21.95 17.85
CA GLN A 602 3.55 -23.13 17.86
C GLN A 602 4.78 -22.98 18.76
N PHE A 603 5.08 -21.77 19.22
CA PHE A 603 6.28 -21.46 19.99
C PHE A 603 5.96 -20.97 21.39
N SER A 604 6.73 -21.45 22.37
CA SER A 604 6.66 -20.94 23.75
C SER A 604 7.18 -19.49 23.83
N LEU A 605 6.74 -18.75 24.87
CA LEU A 605 7.24 -17.39 25.12
C LEU A 605 8.76 -17.37 25.31
N GLU A 606 9.35 -18.44 25.85
CA GLU A 606 10.80 -18.54 26.06
C GLU A 606 11.54 -18.68 24.72
N GLU A 607 11.05 -19.49 23.78
CA GLU A 607 11.62 -19.62 22.44
C GLU A 607 11.51 -18.29 21.68
N LYS A 608 10.35 -17.63 21.73
CA LYS A 608 10.15 -16.30 21.15
C LYS A 608 11.13 -15.29 21.72
N ARG A 609 11.32 -15.29 23.06
CA ARG A 609 12.22 -14.38 23.75
C ARG A 609 13.66 -14.58 23.31
N ARG A 610 14.18 -15.83 23.31
CA ARG A 610 15.55 -16.13 22.88
C ARG A 610 15.81 -15.66 21.44
N ASN A 611 14.89 -15.96 20.51
CA ASN A 611 15.04 -15.56 19.12
C ASN A 611 14.93 -14.04 18.97
N PHE A 612 14.02 -13.37 19.66
CA PHE A 612 13.89 -11.92 19.60
C PHE A 612 15.16 -11.23 20.14
N ASP A 613 15.66 -11.66 21.30
CA ASP A 613 16.85 -11.09 21.93
C ASP A 613 18.13 -11.32 21.10
N PHE A 614 18.15 -12.37 20.28
CA PHE A 614 19.25 -12.67 19.37
C PHE A 614 19.16 -11.84 18.08
N TYR A 615 18.03 -11.77 17.41
CA TYR A 615 17.91 -11.16 16.08
C TYR A 615 17.64 -9.66 16.09
N GLU A 616 16.88 -9.14 17.05
CA GLU A 616 16.54 -7.72 17.10
C GLU A 616 17.76 -6.81 17.16
N PRO A 617 18.79 -7.06 17.97
CA PRO A 617 19.99 -6.18 18.02
C PRO A 617 20.76 -6.10 16.70
N MET A 618 20.64 -7.08 15.80
CA MET A 618 21.27 -7.11 14.49
C MET A 618 20.40 -6.56 13.35
N THR A 619 19.16 -6.18 13.65
CA THR A 619 18.20 -5.71 12.63
C THR A 619 18.32 -4.21 12.44
N VAL A 620 18.69 -3.77 11.24
CA VAL A 620 18.83 -2.33 10.90
C VAL A 620 17.49 -1.65 10.59
N HIS A 621 16.44 -2.41 10.36
CA HIS A 621 15.11 -1.90 10.01
C HIS A 621 15.11 -0.97 8.78
N GLU A 622 15.82 -1.36 7.73
CA GLU A 622 15.88 -0.59 6.48
C GLU A 622 14.78 -0.97 5.48
N SER A 623 13.97 -1.96 5.81
CA SER A 623 12.67 -2.20 5.17
C SER A 623 11.57 -1.53 5.96
N SER A 624 10.64 -0.92 5.26
CA SER A 624 9.43 -0.33 5.84
C SER A 624 8.54 -1.35 6.57
N LEU A 625 8.61 -2.63 6.20
CA LEU A 625 7.83 -3.72 6.79
C LEU A 625 8.38 -4.18 8.15
N SER A 626 9.66 -3.95 8.43
CA SER A 626 10.36 -4.54 9.57
C SER A 626 9.84 -4.10 10.95
N PRO A 627 9.64 -2.79 11.23
CA PRO A 627 9.36 -2.35 12.59
C PRO A 627 8.05 -2.89 13.17
N SER A 628 7.04 -3.13 12.34
CA SER A 628 5.72 -3.61 12.81
C SER A 628 5.79 -5.00 13.44
N ILE A 629 6.52 -5.93 12.83
CA ILE A 629 6.68 -7.30 13.36
C ILE A 629 7.45 -7.27 14.68
N HIS A 630 8.50 -6.45 14.76
CA HIS A 630 9.25 -6.26 15.99
C HIS A 630 8.41 -5.60 17.09
N ALA A 631 7.52 -4.65 16.75
CA ALA A 631 6.59 -4.07 17.71
C ALA A 631 5.65 -5.11 18.31
N ILE A 632 5.06 -5.97 17.46
CA ILE A 632 4.12 -7.02 17.89
C ILE A 632 4.81 -8.02 18.83
N LEU A 633 5.96 -8.54 18.44
CA LEU A 633 6.70 -9.52 19.24
C LEU A 633 7.25 -8.89 20.53
N ALA A 634 7.74 -7.67 20.49
CA ALA A 634 8.18 -6.94 21.67
C ALA A 634 7.04 -6.77 22.69
N ALA A 635 5.83 -6.41 22.22
CA ALA A 635 4.63 -6.29 23.05
C ALA A 635 4.26 -7.63 23.69
N GLU A 636 4.23 -8.72 22.93
CA GLU A 636 3.94 -10.06 23.43
C GLU A 636 4.96 -10.51 24.49
N LEU A 637 6.21 -10.08 24.37
CA LEU A 637 7.29 -10.41 25.31
C LEU A 637 7.38 -9.45 26.52
N GLY A 638 6.47 -8.49 26.64
CA GLY A 638 6.47 -7.48 27.71
C GLY A 638 7.59 -6.45 27.58
N LYS A 639 8.17 -6.27 26.39
CA LYS A 639 9.19 -5.27 26.08
C LYS A 639 8.53 -3.98 25.59
N GLU A 640 7.72 -3.35 26.43
CA GLU A 640 6.82 -2.24 26.10
C GLU A 640 7.55 -1.05 25.45
N ALA A 641 8.69 -0.63 26.01
CA ALA A 641 9.47 0.48 25.45
C ALA A 641 9.91 0.22 24.00
N LYS A 642 10.33 -1.03 23.70
CA LYS A 642 10.71 -1.43 22.33
C LYS A 642 9.49 -1.50 21.41
N ALA A 643 8.36 -1.97 21.90
CA ALA A 643 7.12 -2.02 21.14
C ALA A 643 6.65 -0.60 20.72
N VAL A 644 6.72 0.37 21.65
CA VAL A 644 6.37 1.78 21.39
C VAL A 644 7.37 2.44 20.42
N GLU A 645 8.68 2.20 20.61
CA GLU A 645 9.72 2.68 19.68
C GLU A 645 9.45 2.20 18.25
N MET A 646 9.19 0.92 18.08
CA MET A 646 8.94 0.31 16.76
C MET A 646 7.60 0.75 16.15
N TYR A 647 6.56 0.96 16.97
CA TYR A 647 5.32 1.58 16.52
C TYR A 647 5.58 2.99 15.95
N GLY A 648 6.28 3.83 16.71
CA GLY A 648 6.61 5.19 16.25
C GLY A 648 7.38 5.17 14.92
N ARG A 649 8.33 4.28 14.78
CA ARG A 649 9.09 4.11 13.53
C ARG A 649 8.22 3.66 12.36
N THR A 650 7.22 2.79 12.59
CA THR A 650 6.27 2.37 11.57
C THR A 650 5.27 3.49 11.22
N ALA A 651 4.62 4.06 12.24
CA ALA A 651 3.56 5.03 12.05
C ALA A 651 4.03 6.36 11.44
N ARG A 652 5.29 6.71 11.65
CA ARG A 652 5.87 7.96 11.16
C ARG A 652 6.96 7.76 10.11
N LEU A 653 7.08 6.58 9.53
CA LEU A 653 8.12 6.24 8.57
C LEU A 653 8.25 7.33 7.49
N ASP A 654 7.16 7.62 6.80
CA ASP A 654 7.10 8.61 5.73
C ASP A 654 7.01 10.05 6.26
N LEU A 655 6.20 10.29 7.31
CA LEU A 655 6.02 11.62 7.91
C LEU A 655 7.33 12.23 8.43
N ASP A 656 8.25 11.42 8.87
CA ASP A 656 9.56 11.82 9.40
C ASP A 656 10.73 11.42 8.46
N ASN A 657 10.40 10.91 7.26
CA ASN A 657 11.34 10.49 6.21
C ASN A 657 12.50 9.63 6.73
N TYR A 658 12.19 8.61 7.54
CA TYR A 658 13.20 7.78 8.22
C TYR A 658 14.20 7.10 7.29
N ASN A 659 13.73 6.63 6.12
CA ASN A 659 14.57 5.94 5.15
C ASN A 659 15.20 6.88 4.11
N ASN A 660 14.88 8.17 4.15
CA ASN A 660 15.34 9.18 3.19
C ASN A 660 14.99 8.83 1.73
N ASP A 661 13.79 8.30 1.50
CA ASP A 661 13.29 7.85 0.19
C ASP A 661 11.79 8.16 -0.04
N THR A 662 11.14 8.87 0.89
CA THR A 662 9.72 9.22 0.79
C THR A 662 9.44 10.18 -0.39
N GLU A 663 10.42 10.89 -0.89
CA GLU A 663 10.31 11.71 -2.11
C GLU A 663 9.94 10.89 -3.35
N ASP A 664 10.33 9.61 -3.40
CA ASP A 664 9.99 8.64 -4.45
C ASP A 664 8.57 8.07 -4.33
N GLY A 665 7.84 8.45 -3.29
CA GLY A 665 6.50 7.97 -2.95
C GLY A 665 6.43 7.28 -1.59
N LEU A 666 5.21 7.23 -1.04
CA LEU A 666 4.91 6.66 0.27
C LEU A 666 5.08 5.13 0.29
N HIS A 667 5.25 4.57 1.48
CA HIS A 667 5.33 3.12 1.71
C HIS A 667 3.95 2.55 2.09
N ILE A 668 3.03 2.51 1.12
CA ILE A 668 1.59 2.24 1.34
C ILE A 668 1.33 0.89 2.02
N THR A 669 1.92 -0.21 1.54
CA THR A 669 1.66 -1.53 2.11
C THR A 669 2.16 -1.65 3.55
N SER A 670 3.28 -1.03 3.88
CA SER A 670 3.84 -1.03 5.23
C SER A 670 3.03 -0.18 6.22
N MET A 671 2.18 0.73 5.74
CA MET A 671 1.29 1.53 6.59
C MET A 671 0.31 0.67 7.39
N THR A 672 -0.01 -0.54 6.89
CA THR A 672 -0.78 -1.54 7.64
C THR A 672 -0.12 -1.91 8.96
N GLY A 673 1.20 -1.86 9.00
CA GLY A 673 2.01 -2.19 10.18
C GLY A 673 1.71 -1.32 11.41
N SER A 674 1.31 -0.06 11.22
CA SER A 674 0.94 0.82 12.32
C SER A 674 -0.33 0.34 13.04
N TRP A 675 -1.34 -0.10 12.28
CA TRP A 675 -2.55 -0.71 12.83
C TRP A 675 -2.24 -2.06 13.49
N LEU A 676 -1.43 -2.91 12.83
CA LEU A 676 -1.03 -4.21 13.37
C LEU A 676 -0.29 -4.04 14.71
N ALA A 677 0.61 -3.07 14.82
CA ALA A 677 1.36 -2.80 16.04
C ALA A 677 0.44 -2.43 17.22
N ILE A 678 -0.64 -1.67 16.98
CA ILE A 678 -1.63 -1.35 18.03
C ILE A 678 -2.51 -2.57 18.32
N VAL A 679 -3.14 -3.13 17.30
CA VAL A 679 -4.21 -4.13 17.51
C VAL A 679 -3.63 -5.51 17.84
N GLN A 680 -2.63 -5.99 17.11
CA GLN A 680 -1.98 -7.26 17.40
C GLN A 680 -0.82 -7.15 18.39
N GLY A 681 -0.20 -5.97 18.47
CA GLY A 681 0.86 -5.68 19.43
C GLY A 681 0.31 -5.19 20.77
N PHE A 682 -0.12 -3.93 20.87
CA PHE A 682 -0.51 -3.34 22.18
C PHE A 682 -1.77 -3.95 22.78
N ALA A 683 -2.80 -4.22 21.93
CA ALA A 683 -4.01 -4.92 22.38
C ALA A 683 -3.85 -6.45 22.41
N GLN A 684 -2.76 -6.99 21.84
CA GLN A 684 -2.47 -8.41 21.71
C GLN A 684 -3.66 -9.23 21.20
N MET A 685 -4.37 -8.69 20.21
CA MET A 685 -5.46 -9.40 19.55
C MET A 685 -4.92 -10.65 18.86
N LYS A 686 -5.53 -11.80 19.16
CA LYS A 686 -5.24 -13.08 18.53
C LYS A 686 -6.53 -13.77 18.11
N THR A 687 -6.46 -14.53 17.01
CA THR A 687 -7.62 -15.27 16.48
C THR A 687 -7.29 -16.75 16.25
N TRP A 688 -6.30 -17.28 16.95
CA TRP A 688 -5.84 -18.65 16.79
C TRP A 688 -6.95 -19.66 17.08
N ASP A 689 -7.05 -20.68 16.24
CA ASP A 689 -8.07 -21.73 16.31
C ASP A 689 -9.52 -21.17 16.32
N GLY A 690 -9.71 -20.02 15.67
CA GLY A 690 -11.01 -19.35 15.59
C GLY A 690 -11.49 -18.73 16.90
N LYS A 691 -10.60 -18.55 17.88
CA LYS A 691 -10.89 -17.91 19.17
C LYS A 691 -10.32 -16.50 19.20
N LEU A 692 -11.20 -15.52 19.45
CA LEU A 692 -10.78 -14.13 19.62
C LEU A 692 -10.28 -13.92 21.06
N SER A 693 -9.10 -13.36 21.21
CA SER A 693 -8.54 -13.04 22.52
C SER A 693 -7.82 -11.69 22.52
N PHE A 694 -7.74 -11.07 23.70
CA PHE A 694 -7.06 -9.81 23.97
C PHE A 694 -6.27 -9.89 25.29
N ALA A 695 -5.11 -9.24 25.33
CA ALA A 695 -4.32 -9.02 26.55
C ALA A 695 -3.64 -7.65 26.51
N PRO A 696 -4.39 -6.54 26.47
CA PRO A 696 -3.87 -5.21 26.21
C PRO A 696 -2.91 -4.72 27.30
N PHE A 697 -1.94 -3.89 26.87
CA PHE A 697 -1.26 -2.97 27.78
C PHE A 697 -1.48 -1.52 27.31
N LEU A 698 -1.34 -0.56 28.22
CA LEU A 698 -1.38 0.87 27.91
C LEU A 698 0.04 1.41 27.88
N PRO A 699 0.53 1.94 26.73
CA PRO A 699 1.83 2.62 26.66
C PRO A 699 1.94 3.75 27.67
N SER A 700 3.10 3.90 28.33
CA SER A 700 3.29 4.86 29.43
C SER A 700 3.03 6.31 29.05
N ASP A 701 3.24 6.65 27.78
CA ASP A 701 3.08 8.02 27.26
C ASP A 701 1.66 8.31 26.74
N TRP A 702 0.77 7.30 26.75
CA TRP A 702 -0.63 7.44 26.33
C TRP A 702 -1.57 7.41 27.55
N THR A 703 -2.68 8.11 27.45
CA THR A 703 -3.76 8.05 28.46
C THR A 703 -4.87 7.08 28.09
N GLY A 704 -4.93 6.67 26.81
CA GLY A 704 -5.85 5.69 26.32
C GLY A 704 -5.70 5.45 24.80
N TYR A 705 -6.30 4.35 24.34
CA TYR A 705 -6.52 4.12 22.91
C TYR A 705 -7.80 3.31 22.68
N THR A 706 -8.43 3.58 21.53
CA THR A 706 -9.70 2.95 21.15
C THR A 706 -9.65 2.54 19.68
N PHE A 707 -10.17 1.37 19.37
CA PHE A 707 -10.33 0.90 17.99
C PHE A 707 -11.57 0.01 17.84
N HIS A 708 -11.97 -0.22 16.59
CA HIS A 708 -13.06 -1.11 16.24
C HIS A 708 -12.55 -2.28 15.41
N ILE A 709 -13.24 -3.41 15.47
CA ILE A 709 -13.05 -4.56 14.59
C ILE A 709 -14.39 -5.18 14.20
N ASN A 710 -14.48 -5.63 12.95
CA ASN A 710 -15.50 -6.57 12.52
C ASN A 710 -14.98 -7.99 12.78
N TYR A 711 -15.77 -8.81 13.46
CA TYR A 711 -15.42 -10.21 13.68
C TYR A 711 -16.64 -11.10 13.57
N ARG A 712 -16.69 -11.95 12.54
CA ARG A 712 -17.78 -12.92 12.29
C ARG A 712 -19.18 -12.28 12.37
N GLY A 713 -19.39 -11.20 11.65
CA GLY A 713 -20.66 -10.47 11.60
C GLY A 713 -20.98 -9.63 12.84
N ARG A 714 -19.98 -9.34 13.68
CA ARG A 714 -20.11 -8.50 14.86
C ARG A 714 -19.19 -7.29 14.76
N LEU A 715 -19.70 -6.13 15.17
CA LEU A 715 -18.88 -4.94 15.36
C LEU A 715 -18.52 -4.82 16.85
N LEU A 716 -17.24 -4.86 17.14
CA LEU A 716 -16.69 -4.72 18.49
C LEU A 716 -15.94 -3.40 18.63
N LYS A 717 -16.07 -2.75 19.77
CA LYS A 717 -15.24 -1.61 20.20
C LYS A 717 -14.35 -2.08 21.34
N ILE A 718 -13.06 -1.83 21.24
CA ILE A 718 -12.06 -2.07 22.27
C ILE A 718 -11.52 -0.73 22.74
N GLU A 719 -11.65 -0.45 24.03
CA GLU A 719 -11.19 0.77 24.69
C GLU A 719 -10.23 0.40 25.81
N VAL A 720 -9.04 0.94 25.79
CA VAL A 720 -7.97 0.70 26.73
C VAL A 720 -7.56 2.01 27.38
N THR A 721 -7.79 2.11 28.69
CA THR A 721 -7.36 3.20 29.56
C THR A 721 -6.66 2.57 30.77
N GLU A 722 -6.96 2.94 32.01
CA GLU A 722 -6.61 2.13 33.19
C GLU A 722 -7.38 0.81 33.22
N ASN A 723 -8.48 0.71 32.46
CA ASN A 723 -9.29 -0.48 32.26
C ASN A 723 -9.32 -0.85 30.78
N VAL A 724 -9.59 -2.12 30.52
CA VAL A 724 -9.93 -2.65 29.20
C VAL A 724 -11.44 -2.83 29.15
N THR A 725 -12.10 -2.17 28.21
CA THR A 725 -13.52 -2.37 27.94
C THR A 725 -13.71 -2.91 26.54
N VAL A 726 -14.31 -4.10 26.43
CA VAL A 726 -14.72 -4.68 25.14
C VAL A 726 -16.24 -4.56 25.06
N SER A 727 -16.74 -3.89 24.02
CA SER A 727 -18.16 -3.63 23.81
C SER A 727 -18.64 -4.25 22.49
N LEU A 728 -19.78 -4.94 22.53
CA LEU A 728 -20.49 -5.44 21.38
C LEU A 728 -21.45 -4.34 20.88
N LEU A 729 -21.10 -3.69 19.77
CA LEU A 729 -21.91 -2.61 19.20
C LEU A 729 -23.05 -3.12 18.33
N SER A 730 -22.81 -4.23 17.62
CA SER A 730 -23.82 -4.90 16.80
C SER A 730 -23.51 -6.39 16.61
N GLY A 731 -24.51 -7.18 16.25
CA GLY A 731 -24.42 -8.61 16.05
C GLY A 731 -24.82 -9.43 17.28
N GLU A 732 -24.66 -10.75 17.21
CA GLU A 732 -25.04 -11.68 18.27
C GLU A 732 -23.93 -11.80 19.33
N ALA A 733 -24.28 -12.24 20.54
CA ALA A 733 -23.31 -12.56 21.59
C ALA A 733 -22.22 -13.51 21.10
N LEU A 734 -21.01 -13.38 21.67
CA LEU A 734 -19.88 -14.24 21.34
C LEU A 734 -19.04 -14.54 22.56
N ASN A 735 -18.33 -15.67 22.50
CA ASN A 735 -17.32 -16.01 23.49
C ASN A 735 -15.95 -15.47 23.00
N LEU A 736 -15.23 -14.83 23.90
CA LEU A 736 -13.86 -14.36 23.68
C LEU A 736 -13.05 -14.51 24.98
N GLU A 737 -11.77 -14.25 24.89
CA GLU A 737 -10.88 -14.27 26.06
C GLU A 737 -10.26 -12.90 26.29
N VAL A 738 -10.20 -12.45 27.55
CA VAL A 738 -9.45 -11.27 27.98
C VAL A 738 -8.51 -11.69 29.11
N TYR A 739 -7.20 -11.50 28.91
CA TYR A 739 -6.14 -11.99 29.81
C TYR A 739 -6.28 -13.49 30.17
N GLY A 740 -6.65 -14.32 29.17
CA GLY A 740 -6.86 -15.76 29.36
C GLY A 740 -8.14 -16.15 30.10
N GLN A 741 -8.98 -15.19 30.47
CA GLN A 741 -10.30 -15.46 31.08
C GLN A 741 -11.37 -15.48 29.98
N SER A 742 -12.11 -16.59 29.90
CA SER A 742 -13.23 -16.72 28.95
C SER A 742 -14.41 -15.87 29.38
N VAL A 743 -14.96 -15.10 28.43
CA VAL A 743 -16.07 -14.17 28.63
C VAL A 743 -17.12 -14.39 27.56
N GLU A 744 -18.39 -14.54 27.97
CA GLU A 744 -19.53 -14.44 27.07
C GLU A 744 -19.92 -12.96 26.95
N LEU A 745 -19.58 -12.34 25.81
CA LEU A 745 -19.86 -10.93 25.53
C LEU A 745 -21.26 -10.77 24.96
N THR A 746 -22.18 -10.26 25.78
CA THR A 746 -23.58 -9.96 25.37
C THR A 746 -23.82 -8.46 25.14
N SER A 747 -23.05 -7.61 25.79
CA SER A 747 -23.08 -6.14 25.63
C SER A 747 -21.72 -5.51 25.85
N SER A 748 -21.18 -5.55 27.05
CA SER A 748 -19.84 -5.06 27.37
C SER A 748 -19.20 -5.84 28.52
N TYR A 749 -17.88 -5.89 28.50
CA TYR A 749 -17.05 -6.46 29.57
C TYR A 749 -15.92 -5.51 29.90
N THR A 750 -15.70 -5.24 31.18
CA THR A 750 -14.62 -4.35 31.63
C THR A 750 -13.78 -5.05 32.70
N VAL A 751 -12.47 -4.95 32.56
CA VAL A 751 -11.48 -5.45 33.50
C VAL A 751 -10.32 -4.47 33.61
N LYS A 752 -9.58 -4.50 34.72
CA LYS A 752 -8.39 -3.65 34.88
C LYS A 752 -7.27 -4.09 33.89
N VAL A 753 -6.47 -3.14 33.41
CA VAL A 753 -5.28 -3.46 32.59
C VAL A 753 -4.33 -4.34 33.41
N GLY A 754 -3.89 -5.45 32.81
CA GLY A 754 -3.05 -6.47 33.45
C GLY A 754 -3.82 -7.60 34.12
N GLY A 755 -5.17 -7.59 34.09
CA GLY A 755 -6.03 -8.69 34.51
C GLY A 755 -6.44 -8.69 35.97
#